data_9913019f84092f48ba82396f2f46c096
#
_entry.id   9913019f84092f48ba82396f2f46c096
#
_cell.length_a   1.000
_cell.length_b   1.000
_cell.length_c   1.000
_cell.angle_alpha   90.00
_cell.angle_beta   90.00
_cell.angle_gamma   90.00
#
_symmetry.space_group_name_H-M   'P 1'
#
loop_
_entity.id
_entity.type
_entity.pdbx_description
1 polymer ?
#
loop_
_entity_poly.entity_id
_entity_poly.type
_entity_poly.pdbx_seq_one_letter_code
_entity_poly.pdbx_strand_id
1 'polypeptide(L)'
;MSLRFIPAGLRALRSRSSLMTLAAAALLLSASASAQDTAAGNESTVTYPAEFFAQYEPYSVNDMLNRIPGINLALGGGGNNGGPGSSGGADRRGLGAGGDQILINGRRIAGKENEGNAQLARIPANQVQYIEIIRGTSGDLDVRGGAQVINIVLLEAETRSSIAAEVNVDRYFDGTLDPGGSISWTGQSGALSYLLSASAEPRYEFRDGNETSILPDGRANDIVERLEYRDQTTKVITSNIGYDVTLNDRVNFNVQLTEADPPASAQRNIVDYTTRPNPVVDSEYDRIPATNDTWEVGGDYEHTFLNGSRFKTLFIVNENDTESTREAYDIVAGKADKFLYLANQAVNKERIVRSTYSFDLSDAHALEFGVERAQTILDAQLQLGVKRAGVTSPAFGGLVPSTNTDALVEEMRYEYFVVNNWQINDRMSLESTLLYETSTIEQSGDVRRKRDFDFVRPKIDYRFDITPSVQFRASVEKDVAQLSFGDFTASVAGGDDDQTALAGNPELVQEKSIRYEANLEFRLPNDAGVLSSRVFYHDLEDVIDKVDVSTRTTIQSANGNIGDGERYGANLDASLRLGFIGAPQMLLTSGLQLEDSSVTDPFLGIDRRLRQAGRGSIRLGFRHDLPERNLNYGFNFNHGFYGNRKAYDIDKIENYNSGDQLTVFVETIGFAGLTYRFESMNTLEGERCRDRYRYVGGTIATGTLAEIEDSCSNTGIKLALKIRGTF
;
A
#
# COMPACT_ATOMS: atom_id res chain seq x y z
N MET A 1 -37.89 13.07 42.34
CA MET A 1 -38.12 11.97 43.30
C MET A 1 -36.90 11.04 43.23
N SER A 2 -36.14 11.13 44.29
CA SER A 2 -35.03 10.34 44.86
C SER A 2 -33.91 9.80 43.98
N LEU A 3 -32.80 10.49 44.18
CA LEU A 3 -31.40 10.02 44.07
C LEU A 3 -31.16 8.72 44.87
N ARG A 4 -30.24 7.90 44.36
CA ARG A 4 -29.30 7.14 45.23
C ARG A 4 -27.92 7.06 44.56
N PHE A 5 -26.99 7.73 45.18
CA PHE A 5 -25.54 7.53 45.14
C PHE A 5 -25.16 6.22 45.82
N ILE A 6 -24.17 5.49 45.32
CA ILE A 6 -23.34 4.55 46.09
C ILE A 6 -21.89 4.65 45.58
N PRO A 7 -20.88 4.62 46.46
CA PRO A 7 -19.54 5.13 46.23
C PRO A 7 -18.51 4.09 45.79
N ALA A 8 -17.34 4.63 45.37
CA ALA A 8 -16.13 3.95 45.00
C ALA A 8 -15.58 2.99 46.07
N GLY A 9 -15.09 1.85 45.61
CA GLY A 9 -14.26 0.92 46.38
C GLY A 9 -13.05 0.49 45.55
N LEU A 10 -11.88 1.01 45.91
CA LEU A 10 -10.57 0.50 45.51
C LEU A 10 -10.42 -0.97 45.89
N ARG A 11 -10.02 -1.81 44.93
CA ARG A 11 -9.19 -2.97 45.27
C ARG A 11 -8.24 -3.25 44.07
N ALA A 12 -6.97 -3.02 44.35
CA ALA A 12 -5.85 -3.56 43.60
C ALA A 12 -5.90 -5.09 43.63
N LEU A 13 -5.83 -5.73 42.46
CA LEU A 13 -5.51 -7.15 42.35
C LEU A 13 -4.52 -7.36 41.22
N ARG A 14 -3.39 -7.89 41.66
CA ARG A 14 -2.20 -8.31 40.92
C ARG A 14 -2.54 -9.14 39.68
N SER A 15 -1.79 -8.85 38.61
CA SER A 15 -1.62 -9.67 37.42
C SER A 15 -1.35 -11.13 37.76
N ARG A 16 -2.14 -12.02 37.20
CA ARG A 16 -1.73 -13.40 36.90
C ARG A 16 -1.94 -13.63 35.44
N SER A 17 -0.82 -13.77 34.74
CA SER A 17 -0.72 -14.32 33.41
C SER A 17 -1.48 -15.64 33.36
N SER A 18 -2.59 -15.65 32.63
CA SER A 18 -3.26 -16.89 32.23
C SER A 18 -2.96 -17.10 30.75
N LEU A 19 -2.00 -17.99 30.48
CA LEU A 19 -1.88 -18.65 29.17
C LEU A 19 -3.26 -19.22 28.82
N MET A 20 -3.94 -18.60 27.86
CA MET A 20 -5.04 -19.26 27.16
C MET A 20 -4.45 -20.22 26.15
N THR A 21 -4.39 -21.50 26.52
CA THR A 21 -4.27 -22.62 25.60
C THR A 21 -5.50 -22.65 24.71
N LEU A 22 -5.38 -22.13 23.47
CA LEU A 22 -6.33 -22.40 22.41
C LEU A 22 -6.14 -23.85 21.99
N ALA A 23 -6.98 -24.73 22.48
CA ALA A 23 -7.13 -26.09 21.95
C ALA A 23 -7.79 -25.98 20.56
N ALA A 24 -6.99 -26.13 19.49
CA ALA A 24 -7.48 -26.36 18.15
C ALA A 24 -8.20 -27.71 18.12
N ALA A 25 -9.52 -27.70 18.03
CA ALA A 25 -10.33 -28.88 17.78
C ALA A 25 -10.06 -29.32 16.34
N ALA A 26 -9.14 -30.27 16.16
CA ALA A 26 -8.96 -31.00 14.92
C ALA A 26 -10.14 -31.94 14.72
N LEU A 27 -11.09 -31.58 13.90
CA LEU A 27 -12.08 -32.51 13.33
C LEU A 27 -11.37 -33.32 12.24
N LEU A 28 -10.88 -34.51 12.64
CA LEU A 28 -10.45 -35.56 11.75
C LEU A 28 -11.71 -36.21 11.10
N LEU A 29 -12.04 -35.74 9.92
CA LEU A 29 -12.91 -36.50 9.00
C LEU A 29 -11.99 -37.34 8.10
N SER A 30 -11.83 -38.61 8.44
CA SER A 30 -11.23 -39.62 7.59
C SER A 30 -12.20 -39.95 6.44
N ALA A 31 -12.01 -39.32 5.29
CA ALA A 31 -12.57 -39.73 4.03
C ALA A 31 -11.48 -40.46 3.24
N SER A 32 -11.65 -41.77 3.08
CA SER A 32 -10.85 -42.58 2.17
C SER A 32 -11.15 -42.16 0.73
N ALA A 33 -10.27 -41.37 0.09
CA ALA A 33 -10.36 -41.09 -1.33
C ALA A 33 -9.30 -41.91 -2.07
N SER A 34 -9.72 -42.67 -3.02
CA SER A 34 -8.87 -43.36 -3.99
C SER A 34 -8.10 -42.33 -4.82
N ALA A 35 -6.79 -42.39 -4.72
CA ALA A 35 -5.88 -41.58 -5.50
C ALA A 35 -5.94 -41.97 -6.98
N GLN A 36 -6.26 -41.00 -7.83
CA GLN A 36 -5.88 -41.04 -9.23
C GLN A 36 -4.54 -40.29 -9.38
N ASP A 37 -3.54 -41.02 -9.83
CA ASP A 37 -2.19 -40.49 -10.12
C ASP A 37 -2.28 -39.35 -11.14
N THR A 38 -2.07 -38.14 -10.68
CA THR A 38 -1.66 -37.02 -11.53
C THR A 38 -0.20 -36.71 -11.23
N ALA A 39 0.60 -36.67 -12.26
CA ALA A 39 2.05 -36.51 -12.38
C ALA A 39 2.76 -35.91 -11.16
N ALA A 40 3.76 -36.64 -10.66
CA ALA A 40 4.74 -36.20 -9.70
C ALA A 40 5.58 -35.03 -10.23
N GLY A 41 5.11 -33.78 -10.03
CA GLY A 41 5.93 -32.61 -10.01
C GLY A 41 6.47 -32.41 -8.58
N ASN A 42 7.63 -31.81 -8.45
CA ASN A 42 8.23 -31.41 -7.18
C ASN A 42 7.14 -30.80 -6.28
N GLU A 43 6.88 -31.41 -5.12
CA GLU A 43 5.72 -31.13 -4.24
C GLU A 43 5.64 -29.67 -3.71
N SER A 44 6.68 -28.85 -4.00
CA SER A 44 6.74 -27.43 -3.65
C SER A 44 6.13 -26.48 -4.69
N THR A 45 5.85 -26.95 -5.90
CA THR A 45 5.31 -26.16 -7.02
C THR A 45 3.95 -26.72 -7.45
N VAL A 46 2.94 -25.85 -7.56
CA VAL A 46 1.64 -26.19 -8.10
C VAL A 46 1.48 -25.48 -9.44
N THR A 47 1.26 -26.25 -10.50
CA THR A 47 1.12 -25.75 -11.87
C THR A 47 -0.35 -25.77 -12.29
N TYR A 48 -0.87 -24.65 -12.75
CA TYR A 48 -2.21 -24.49 -13.32
C TYR A 48 -2.06 -24.25 -14.84
N PRO A 49 -2.31 -25.27 -15.68
CA PRO A 49 -2.22 -25.14 -17.13
C PRO A 49 -3.33 -24.23 -17.68
N ALA A 50 -3.15 -23.67 -18.88
CA ALA A 50 -4.14 -22.79 -19.50
C ALA A 50 -5.52 -23.45 -19.64
N GLU A 51 -5.56 -24.77 -19.87
CA GLU A 51 -6.78 -25.56 -19.99
C GLU A 51 -7.64 -25.53 -18.71
N PHE A 52 -7.02 -25.43 -17.54
CA PHE A 52 -7.74 -25.28 -16.26
C PHE A 52 -8.63 -24.03 -16.28
N PHE A 53 -8.15 -22.97 -16.92
CA PHE A 53 -8.84 -21.68 -16.98
C PHE A 53 -9.81 -21.57 -18.15
N ALA A 54 -9.69 -22.40 -19.18
CA ALA A 54 -10.48 -22.31 -20.40
C ALA A 54 -12.00 -22.29 -20.14
N GLN A 55 -12.48 -23.04 -19.13
CA GLN A 55 -13.89 -23.07 -18.75
C GLN A 55 -14.41 -21.73 -18.20
N TYR A 56 -13.52 -20.83 -17.74
CA TYR A 56 -13.86 -19.55 -17.14
C TYR A 56 -13.70 -18.37 -18.11
N GLU A 57 -13.16 -18.59 -19.30
CA GLU A 57 -12.90 -17.60 -20.34
C GLU A 57 -12.26 -16.31 -19.77
N PRO A 58 -11.11 -16.39 -19.08
CA PRO A 58 -10.48 -15.24 -18.47
C PRO A 58 -9.99 -14.26 -19.53
N TYR A 59 -10.13 -12.96 -19.25
CA TYR A 59 -9.64 -11.89 -20.10
C TYR A 59 -8.14 -11.66 -19.93
N SER A 60 -7.65 -11.64 -18.71
CA SER A 60 -6.27 -11.33 -18.34
C SER A 60 -5.68 -12.36 -17.38
N VAL A 61 -4.37 -12.26 -17.16
CA VAL A 61 -3.68 -13.02 -16.09
C VAL A 61 -4.30 -12.75 -14.73
N ASN A 62 -4.68 -11.50 -14.44
CA ASN A 62 -5.33 -11.17 -13.17
C ASN A 62 -6.65 -11.93 -12.99
N ASP A 63 -7.44 -12.10 -14.05
CA ASP A 63 -8.66 -12.92 -14.00
C ASP A 63 -8.36 -14.40 -13.78
N MET A 64 -7.24 -14.93 -14.33
CA MET A 64 -6.80 -16.31 -14.07
C MET A 64 -6.42 -16.48 -12.59
N LEU A 65 -5.62 -15.57 -12.07
CA LEU A 65 -5.16 -15.61 -10.68
C LEU A 65 -6.31 -15.55 -9.67
N ASN A 66 -7.34 -14.76 -9.94
CA ASN A 66 -8.54 -14.67 -9.11
C ASN A 66 -9.32 -16.00 -9.00
N ARG A 67 -8.99 -17.00 -9.80
CA ARG A 67 -9.59 -18.33 -9.78
C ARG A 67 -8.74 -19.40 -9.10
N ILE A 68 -7.51 -19.05 -8.74
CA ILE A 68 -6.60 -19.97 -8.03
C ILE A 68 -6.80 -19.79 -6.52
N PRO A 69 -7.14 -20.87 -5.77
CA PRO A 69 -7.24 -20.79 -4.32
C PRO A 69 -5.92 -20.35 -3.67
N GLY A 70 -6.00 -19.40 -2.74
CA GLY A 70 -4.84 -18.89 -2.01
C GLY A 70 -4.07 -17.76 -2.67
N ILE A 71 -4.29 -17.46 -3.94
CA ILE A 71 -3.58 -16.37 -4.65
C ILE A 71 -3.95 -14.99 -4.09
N ASN A 72 -5.24 -14.74 -3.84
CA ASN A 72 -5.67 -13.47 -3.24
C ASN A 72 -5.04 -13.21 -1.86
N LEU A 73 -4.63 -14.28 -1.18
CA LEU A 73 -3.89 -14.19 0.08
C LEU A 73 -2.43 -13.76 -0.15
N ALA A 74 -1.82 -14.23 -1.23
CA ALA A 74 -0.46 -13.86 -1.61
C ALA A 74 -0.38 -12.42 -2.17
N LEU A 75 -1.32 -12.03 -3.04
CA LEU A 75 -1.36 -10.71 -3.65
C LEU A 75 -1.94 -9.63 -2.71
N GLY A 76 -2.91 -9.99 -1.87
CA GLY A 76 -3.55 -9.06 -0.92
C GLY A 76 -2.74 -8.83 0.37
N GLY A 77 -1.74 -9.65 0.66
CA GLY A 77 -0.88 -9.49 1.83
C GLY A 77 0.14 -8.33 1.72
N GLY A 78 0.39 -7.82 0.51
CA GLY A 78 1.27 -6.67 0.26
C GLY A 78 0.59 -5.31 0.36
N GLY A 79 -0.75 -5.26 0.51
CA GLY A 79 -1.50 -4.01 0.61
C GLY A 79 -1.48 -3.43 2.02
N ASN A 80 -0.80 -2.30 2.23
CA ASN A 80 -0.89 -1.42 3.40
C ASN A 80 -0.45 -1.99 4.76
N ASN A 81 0.74 -2.57 4.86
CA ASN A 81 1.43 -2.71 6.14
C ASN A 81 2.42 -1.57 6.43
N GLY A 82 2.29 -0.45 5.75
CA GLY A 82 2.88 0.79 6.21
C GLY A 82 2.12 1.25 7.46
N GLY A 83 2.82 1.41 8.58
CA GLY A 83 2.26 2.11 9.74
C GLY A 83 1.75 3.49 9.32
N PRO A 84 0.90 4.15 10.15
CA PRO A 84 0.43 5.48 9.85
C PRO A 84 1.60 6.45 9.77
N GLY A 85 1.97 6.85 8.56
CA GLY A 85 3.16 7.66 8.24
C GLY A 85 3.90 7.15 7.02
N SER A 86 3.70 5.90 6.58
CA SER A 86 4.21 5.45 5.30
C SER A 86 3.16 5.73 4.22
N SER A 87 3.35 6.78 3.47
CA SER A 87 2.75 6.97 2.17
C SER A 87 3.05 5.74 1.32
N GLY A 88 2.01 5.17 0.71
CA GLY A 88 2.10 3.89 0.02
C GLY A 88 3.17 3.86 -1.06
N GLY A 89 3.83 2.72 -1.20
CA GLY A 89 4.64 2.31 -2.36
C GLY A 89 5.79 3.21 -2.83
N ALA A 90 5.57 4.51 -2.91
CA ALA A 90 6.52 5.52 -3.40
C ALA A 90 7.71 5.79 -2.47
N ASP A 91 7.59 5.49 -1.17
CA ASP A 91 8.64 5.77 -0.19
C ASP A 91 9.71 4.67 -0.05
N ARG A 92 9.60 3.58 -0.81
CA ARG A 92 10.65 2.56 -0.85
C ARG A 92 11.81 3.03 -1.73
N ARG A 93 12.84 3.60 -1.10
CA ARG A 93 14.07 3.98 -1.79
C ARG A 93 14.91 2.73 -2.10
N GLY A 94 15.48 2.66 -3.30
CA GLY A 94 16.19 1.48 -3.77
C GLY A 94 15.24 0.34 -4.16
N LEU A 95 15.80 -0.82 -4.52
CA LEU A 95 15.02 -1.99 -4.90
C LEU A 95 14.53 -2.84 -3.72
N GLY A 96 14.99 -2.52 -2.51
CA GLY A 96 14.63 -3.24 -1.28
C GLY A 96 14.90 -4.75 -1.32
N ALA A 97 14.87 -5.41 -0.17
CA ALA A 97 14.99 -6.87 -0.10
C ALA A 97 13.65 -7.62 -0.31
N GLY A 98 12.53 -6.93 -0.50
CA GLY A 98 11.18 -7.48 -0.51
C GLY A 98 10.32 -6.99 -1.68
N GLY A 99 10.78 -7.12 -2.93
CA GLY A 99 9.94 -6.85 -4.09
C GLY A 99 8.92 -7.94 -4.33
N ASP A 100 7.93 -7.66 -5.20
CA ASP A 100 6.84 -8.55 -5.55
C ASP A 100 7.32 -9.93 -5.99
N GLN A 101 6.58 -10.93 -5.55
CA GLN A 101 6.81 -12.35 -5.78
C GLN A 101 6.24 -12.81 -7.15
N ILE A 102 6.14 -11.90 -8.13
CA ILE A 102 5.59 -12.19 -9.45
C ILE A 102 6.71 -12.22 -10.47
N LEU A 103 6.77 -13.33 -11.19
CA LEU A 103 7.69 -13.54 -12.27
C LEU A 103 6.92 -13.73 -13.58
N ILE A 104 7.51 -13.27 -14.67
CA ILE A 104 7.07 -13.57 -16.04
C ILE A 104 8.18 -14.35 -16.72
N ASN A 105 7.88 -15.59 -17.14
CA ASN A 105 8.88 -16.54 -17.66
C ASN A 105 10.09 -16.72 -16.72
N GLY A 106 9.82 -16.86 -15.42
CA GLY A 106 10.85 -17.06 -14.39
C GLY A 106 11.63 -15.82 -13.98
N ARG A 107 11.21 -14.61 -14.40
CA ARG A 107 12.01 -13.38 -14.26
C ARG A 107 11.21 -12.22 -13.70
N ARG A 108 11.86 -11.40 -12.88
CA ARG A 108 11.32 -10.12 -12.43
C ARG A 108 11.50 -9.06 -13.53
N ILE A 109 10.55 -8.13 -13.57
CA ILE A 109 10.68 -6.93 -14.38
C ILE A 109 11.39 -5.87 -13.55
N ALA A 110 12.38 -5.21 -14.15
CA ALA A 110 13.08 -4.10 -13.53
C ALA A 110 12.20 -2.85 -13.61
N GLY A 111 11.67 -2.40 -12.46
CA GLY A 111 10.82 -1.21 -12.37
C GLY A 111 10.28 -1.07 -10.96
N LYS A 112 9.96 0.14 -10.53
CA LYS A 112 9.23 0.43 -9.30
C LYS A 112 7.78 0.72 -9.59
N GLU A 113 7.52 1.62 -10.53
CA GLU A 113 6.18 2.02 -10.96
C GLU A 113 5.55 0.98 -11.90
N ASN A 114 6.38 0.22 -12.61
CA ASN A 114 5.98 -0.82 -13.55
C ASN A 114 6.12 -2.23 -12.92
N GLU A 115 5.73 -2.36 -11.67
CA GLU A 115 5.81 -3.62 -10.91
C GLU A 115 4.92 -4.73 -11.49
N GLY A 116 5.26 -5.98 -11.16
CA GLY A 116 4.58 -7.19 -11.66
C GLY A 116 3.05 -7.15 -11.50
N ASN A 117 2.53 -6.63 -10.38
CA ASN A 117 1.10 -6.50 -10.13
C ASN A 117 0.38 -5.62 -11.17
N ALA A 118 0.96 -4.49 -11.56
CA ALA A 118 0.38 -3.60 -12.55
C ALA A 118 0.31 -4.25 -13.94
N GLN A 119 1.18 -5.22 -14.22
CA GLN A 119 1.23 -5.92 -15.49
C GLN A 119 0.25 -7.06 -15.62
N LEU A 120 -0.19 -7.67 -14.53
CA LEU A 120 -1.12 -8.81 -14.53
C LEU A 120 -2.43 -8.53 -15.28
N ALA A 121 -2.94 -7.32 -15.16
CA ALA A 121 -4.14 -6.89 -15.89
C ALA A 121 -3.90 -6.63 -17.37
N ARG A 122 -2.64 -6.37 -17.76
CA ARG A 122 -2.24 -6.02 -19.14
C ARG A 122 -1.86 -7.22 -19.98
N ILE A 123 -1.55 -8.37 -19.36
CA ILE A 123 -1.21 -9.61 -20.06
C ILE A 123 -2.51 -10.37 -20.36
N PRO A 124 -2.87 -10.56 -21.64
CA PRO A 124 -4.05 -11.33 -22.01
C PRO A 124 -3.92 -12.80 -21.60
N ALA A 125 -5.01 -13.39 -21.11
CA ALA A 125 -5.02 -14.78 -20.67
C ALA A 125 -4.65 -15.78 -21.77
N ASN A 126 -4.96 -15.48 -23.03
CA ASN A 126 -4.63 -16.32 -24.17
C ASN A 126 -3.13 -16.39 -24.51
N GLN A 127 -2.29 -15.59 -23.83
CA GLN A 127 -0.84 -15.64 -23.96
C GLN A 127 -0.20 -16.56 -22.92
N VAL A 128 -0.96 -17.02 -21.92
CA VAL A 128 -0.44 -17.84 -20.83
C VAL A 128 -0.42 -19.30 -21.22
N GLN A 129 0.70 -19.97 -21.00
CA GLN A 129 0.84 -21.42 -21.12
C GLN A 129 0.40 -22.11 -19.84
N TYR A 130 0.93 -21.61 -18.70
CA TYR A 130 0.56 -22.07 -17.37
C TYR A 130 0.97 -21.02 -16.32
N ILE A 131 0.40 -21.15 -15.14
CA ILE A 131 0.78 -20.38 -13.95
C ILE A 131 1.34 -21.35 -12.92
N GLU A 132 2.51 -21.06 -12.39
CA GLU A 132 3.15 -21.81 -11.32
C GLU A 132 3.07 -21.05 -10.01
N ILE A 133 2.65 -21.73 -8.98
CA ILE A 133 2.70 -21.26 -7.61
C ILE A 133 3.85 -21.99 -6.92
N ILE A 134 4.95 -21.29 -6.72
CA ILE A 134 6.17 -21.83 -6.17
C ILE A 134 6.26 -21.43 -4.71
N ARG A 135 6.44 -22.42 -3.84
CA ARG A 135 6.55 -22.24 -2.41
C ARG A 135 7.94 -22.58 -1.94
N GLY A 136 8.74 -21.58 -1.73
CA GLY A 136 10.14 -21.71 -1.32
C GLY A 136 11.12 -21.25 -2.37
N THR A 137 12.37 -21.39 -2.06
CA THR A 137 13.46 -21.01 -2.96
C THR A 137 13.54 -22.02 -4.10
N SER A 138 13.49 -21.54 -5.31
CA SER A 138 13.86 -22.29 -6.51
C SER A 138 15.17 -21.69 -7.01
N GLY A 139 16.25 -22.48 -7.00
CA GLY A 139 17.59 -22.03 -7.41
C GLY A 139 17.66 -21.47 -8.82
N ASP A 140 16.67 -21.81 -9.67
CA ASP A 140 16.61 -21.40 -11.08
C ASP A 140 15.86 -20.08 -11.31
N LEU A 141 15.19 -19.54 -10.29
CA LEU A 141 14.36 -18.35 -10.41
C LEU A 141 15.00 -17.14 -9.73
N ASP A 142 14.74 -15.95 -10.27
CA ASP A 142 15.17 -14.66 -9.72
C ASP A 142 14.27 -14.27 -8.50
N VAL A 143 14.34 -15.08 -7.42
CA VAL A 143 13.49 -14.95 -6.25
C VAL A 143 14.32 -14.77 -5.00
N ARG A 144 13.94 -13.80 -4.17
CA ARG A 144 14.51 -13.56 -2.84
C ARG A 144 13.41 -13.58 -1.79
N GLY A 145 13.65 -14.30 -0.74
CA GLY A 145 12.76 -14.37 0.40
C GLY A 145 11.81 -15.56 0.35
N GLY A 146 11.53 -16.14 1.52
CA GLY A 146 10.73 -17.36 1.72
C GLY A 146 9.24 -17.25 1.42
N ALA A 147 8.77 -16.22 0.73
CA ALA A 147 7.37 -16.05 0.39
C ALA A 147 6.96 -16.91 -0.84
N GLN A 148 5.67 -16.99 -1.07
CA GLN A 148 5.10 -17.66 -2.24
C GLN A 148 5.40 -16.85 -3.51
N VAL A 149 5.88 -17.50 -4.56
CA VAL A 149 6.19 -16.90 -5.85
C VAL A 149 5.16 -17.34 -6.89
N ILE A 150 4.69 -16.40 -7.67
CA ILE A 150 3.78 -16.62 -8.79
C ILE A 150 4.60 -16.46 -10.07
N ASN A 151 4.82 -17.54 -10.80
CA ASN A 151 5.49 -17.51 -12.10
C ASN A 151 4.46 -17.67 -13.21
N ILE A 152 4.34 -16.67 -14.06
CA ILE A 152 3.47 -16.67 -15.23
C ILE A 152 4.30 -17.07 -16.42
N VAL A 153 4.08 -18.27 -16.92
CA VAL A 153 4.79 -18.76 -18.09
C VAL A 153 3.94 -18.51 -19.33
N LEU A 154 4.48 -17.72 -20.22
CA LEU A 154 3.84 -17.36 -21.48
C LEU A 154 4.12 -18.43 -22.54
N LEU A 155 3.20 -18.57 -23.48
CA LEU A 155 3.33 -19.51 -24.60
C LEU A 155 4.58 -19.19 -25.43
N GLU A 156 5.39 -20.20 -25.69
CA GLU A 156 6.49 -20.10 -26.64
C GLU A 156 5.93 -20.25 -28.07
N ALA A 157 6.04 -19.20 -28.87
CA ALA A 157 5.67 -19.21 -30.26
C ALA A 157 6.67 -18.34 -31.06
N GLU A 158 7.08 -18.80 -32.22
CA GLU A 158 8.03 -18.05 -33.09
C GLU A 158 7.49 -16.68 -33.51
N THR A 159 6.18 -16.54 -33.65
CA THR A 159 5.52 -15.25 -33.88
C THR A 159 4.10 -15.29 -33.30
N ARG A 160 3.82 -14.45 -32.35
CA ARG A 160 2.50 -14.31 -31.71
C ARG A 160 2.25 -12.89 -31.28
N SER A 161 1.03 -12.41 -31.44
CA SER A 161 0.62 -11.13 -30.88
C SER A 161 -0.84 -11.17 -30.45
N SER A 162 -1.20 -10.37 -29.45
CA SER A 162 -2.56 -10.21 -28.99
C SER A 162 -2.77 -8.75 -28.55
N ILE A 163 -3.95 -8.22 -28.82
CA ILE A 163 -4.41 -6.92 -28.37
C ILE A 163 -5.50 -7.15 -27.34
N ALA A 164 -5.37 -6.53 -26.16
CA ALA A 164 -6.43 -6.47 -25.17
C ALA A 164 -6.91 -5.03 -25.04
N ALA A 165 -8.22 -4.83 -24.98
CA ALA A 165 -8.80 -3.50 -24.83
C ALA A 165 -9.94 -3.51 -23.81
N GLU A 166 -10.02 -2.49 -22.98
CA GLU A 166 -11.09 -2.24 -22.02
C GLU A 166 -11.61 -0.80 -22.20
N VAL A 167 -12.93 -0.64 -22.11
CA VAL A 167 -13.59 0.66 -21.97
C VAL A 167 -14.44 0.58 -20.73
N ASN A 168 -14.37 1.58 -19.88
CA ASN A 168 -15.15 1.68 -18.66
C ASN A 168 -15.87 3.03 -18.57
N VAL A 169 -16.97 3.03 -17.84
CA VAL A 169 -17.70 4.24 -17.44
C VAL A 169 -18.08 4.09 -15.98
N ASP A 170 -17.61 5.02 -15.17
CA ASP A 170 -17.93 5.12 -13.76
C ASP A 170 -19.02 6.16 -13.55
N ARG A 171 -20.04 5.83 -12.75
CA ARG A 171 -21.08 6.74 -12.30
C ARG A 171 -20.97 6.93 -10.79
N TYR A 172 -20.73 8.15 -10.37
CA TYR A 172 -20.56 8.52 -8.99
C TYR A 172 -21.89 8.93 -8.33
N PHE A 173 -21.87 9.05 -7.00
CA PHE A 173 -23.03 9.34 -6.18
C PHE A 173 -23.76 10.63 -6.59
N ASP A 174 -23.03 11.69 -6.91
CA ASP A 174 -23.57 12.98 -7.38
C ASP A 174 -24.14 12.94 -8.81
N GLY A 175 -24.01 11.80 -9.49
CA GLY A 175 -24.48 11.58 -10.87
C GLY A 175 -23.43 11.85 -11.95
N THR A 176 -22.21 12.27 -11.59
CA THR A 176 -21.10 12.45 -12.52
C THR A 176 -20.79 11.14 -13.24
N LEU A 177 -20.58 11.22 -14.57
CA LEU A 177 -20.16 10.10 -15.41
C LEU A 177 -18.73 10.37 -15.86
N ASP A 178 -17.85 9.41 -15.62
CA ASP A 178 -16.44 9.54 -15.93
C ASP A 178 -15.97 8.34 -16.76
N PRO A 179 -15.67 8.53 -18.06
CA PRO A 179 -15.23 7.45 -18.93
C PRO A 179 -13.73 7.22 -18.83
N GLY A 180 -13.34 5.95 -18.92
CA GLY A 180 -11.96 5.54 -18.98
C GLY A 180 -11.74 4.37 -19.92
N GLY A 181 -10.51 3.88 -19.97
CA GLY A 181 -10.18 2.68 -20.73
C GLY A 181 -8.71 2.44 -20.90
N SER A 182 -8.40 1.27 -21.41
CA SER A 182 -7.03 0.84 -21.66
C SER A 182 -6.91 -0.01 -22.93
N ILE A 183 -5.71 0.00 -23.49
CA ILE A 183 -5.31 -0.89 -24.59
C ILE A 183 -3.93 -1.42 -24.29
N SER A 184 -3.71 -2.70 -24.53
CA SER A 184 -2.39 -3.33 -24.47
C SER A 184 -2.14 -4.18 -25.71
N TRP A 185 -0.91 -4.16 -26.17
CA TRP A 185 -0.43 -4.99 -27.27
C TRP A 185 0.77 -5.77 -26.79
N THR A 186 0.65 -7.10 -26.73
CA THR A 186 1.72 -8.00 -26.30
C THR A 186 2.02 -9.05 -27.35
N GLY A 187 3.27 -9.46 -27.42
CA GLY A 187 3.66 -10.51 -28.37
C GLY A 187 5.13 -10.87 -28.30
N GLN A 188 5.45 -11.83 -29.14
CA GLN A 188 6.81 -12.31 -29.40
C GLN A 188 7.03 -12.45 -30.89
N SER A 189 8.23 -12.10 -31.37
CA SER A 189 8.66 -12.27 -32.77
C SER A 189 10.12 -12.68 -32.78
N GLY A 190 10.38 -13.99 -32.91
CA GLY A 190 11.71 -14.57 -32.74
C GLY A 190 12.29 -14.25 -31.37
N ALA A 191 13.45 -13.61 -31.31
CA ALA A 191 14.15 -13.21 -30.10
C ALA A 191 13.53 -11.98 -29.40
N LEU A 192 12.60 -11.27 -30.03
CA LEU A 192 11.99 -10.05 -29.52
C LEU A 192 10.68 -10.38 -28.78
N SER A 193 10.55 -9.97 -27.53
CA SER A 193 9.30 -9.94 -26.75
C SER A 193 8.90 -8.50 -26.43
N TYR A 194 7.59 -8.20 -26.45
CA TYR A 194 7.12 -6.84 -26.19
C TYR A 194 5.76 -6.83 -25.48
N LEU A 195 5.57 -5.83 -24.62
CA LEU A 195 4.31 -5.43 -24.01
C LEU A 195 4.23 -3.90 -24.05
N LEU A 196 3.32 -3.39 -24.85
CA LEU A 196 3.03 -1.96 -24.98
C LEU A 196 1.63 -1.71 -24.44
N SER A 197 1.43 -0.70 -23.62
CA SER A 197 0.09 -0.33 -23.17
C SER A 197 -0.10 1.16 -23.02
N ALA A 198 -1.36 1.58 -23.15
CA ALA A 198 -1.83 2.92 -22.85
C ALA A 198 -3.15 2.83 -22.07
N SER A 199 -3.32 3.63 -21.04
CA SER A 199 -4.56 3.72 -20.29
C SER A 199 -4.89 5.16 -19.90
N ALA A 200 -6.19 5.43 -19.74
CA ALA A 200 -6.72 6.63 -19.15
C ALA A 200 -7.80 6.20 -18.13
N GLU A 201 -7.45 6.27 -16.85
CA GLU A 201 -8.30 5.76 -15.78
C GLU A 201 -8.85 6.94 -14.97
N PRO A 202 -10.18 7.05 -14.89
CA PRO A 202 -10.82 8.10 -14.13
C PRO A 202 -10.71 7.84 -12.63
N ARG A 203 -10.51 8.91 -11.88
CA ARG A 203 -10.55 8.91 -10.42
C ARG A 203 -11.26 10.17 -9.92
N TYR A 204 -12.56 10.16 -10.04
CA TYR A 204 -13.39 11.22 -9.46
C TYR A 204 -13.72 10.87 -8.01
N GLU A 205 -13.57 11.82 -7.10
CA GLU A 205 -14.00 11.70 -5.71
C GLU A 205 -14.93 12.89 -5.37
N PHE A 206 -16.15 12.57 -5.03
CA PHE A 206 -17.09 13.48 -4.38
C PHE A 206 -17.18 13.08 -2.91
N ARG A 207 -16.97 14.02 -2.02
CA ARG A 207 -17.11 13.83 -0.57
C ARG A 207 -18.14 14.79 -0.03
N ASP A 208 -19.17 14.24 0.61
CA ASP A 208 -20.11 14.97 1.44
C ASP A 208 -19.73 14.71 2.90
N GLY A 209 -19.48 15.76 3.65
CA GLY A 209 -18.98 15.68 5.03
C GLY A 209 -19.68 16.67 5.94
N ASN A 210 -19.97 16.22 7.15
CA ASN A 210 -20.48 17.05 8.22
C ASN A 210 -19.54 16.97 9.41
N GLU A 211 -19.20 18.14 9.97
CA GLU A 211 -18.46 18.26 11.22
C GLU A 211 -19.32 19.03 12.23
N THR A 212 -19.39 18.51 13.44
CA THR A 212 -20.01 19.19 14.56
C THR A 212 -19.00 19.39 15.65
N SER A 213 -18.89 20.58 16.21
CA SER A 213 -18.00 20.82 17.32
C SER A 213 -18.76 21.37 18.54
N ILE A 214 -18.23 21.01 19.71
CA ILE A 214 -18.74 21.47 21.00
C ILE A 214 -17.61 22.05 21.86
N LEU A 215 -17.94 23.05 22.64
CA LEU A 215 -17.06 23.58 23.67
C LEU A 215 -16.93 22.61 24.86
N PRO A 216 -15.87 22.71 25.69
CA PRO A 216 -15.66 21.82 26.83
C PRO A 216 -16.82 21.80 27.86
N ASP A 217 -17.65 22.84 27.90
CA ASP A 217 -18.83 22.93 28.75
C ASP A 217 -20.09 22.28 28.12
N GLY A 218 -19.94 21.66 26.93
CA GLY A 218 -21.00 20.97 26.19
C GLY A 218 -21.90 21.86 25.35
N ARG A 219 -21.63 23.17 25.24
CA ARG A 219 -22.34 24.06 24.33
C ARG A 219 -21.87 23.83 22.90
N ALA A 220 -22.80 24.01 21.93
CA ALA A 220 -22.42 24.01 20.53
C ALA A 220 -21.40 25.10 20.24
N ASN A 221 -20.35 24.75 19.49
CA ASN A 221 -19.34 25.64 18.95
C ASN A 221 -19.72 26.02 17.52
N ASP A 222 -19.61 25.07 16.62
CA ASP A 222 -20.00 25.24 15.21
C ASP A 222 -20.54 23.97 14.57
N ILE A 223 -21.05 24.12 13.36
CA ILE A 223 -21.37 23.02 12.43
C ILE A 223 -20.78 23.41 11.10
N VAL A 224 -19.97 22.51 10.50
CA VAL A 224 -19.38 22.67 9.17
C VAL A 224 -19.92 21.62 8.22
N GLU A 225 -20.63 22.06 7.19
CA GLU A 225 -21.00 21.23 6.04
C GLU A 225 -19.92 21.42 4.97
N ARG A 226 -19.32 20.30 4.54
CA ARG A 226 -18.21 20.30 3.58
C ARG A 226 -18.54 19.46 2.36
N LEU A 227 -18.44 20.07 1.19
CA LEU A 227 -18.48 19.37 -0.11
C LEU A 227 -17.07 19.46 -0.73
N GLU A 228 -16.47 18.32 -1.00
CA GLU A 228 -15.16 18.23 -1.64
C GLU A 228 -15.28 17.48 -2.97
N TYR A 229 -14.68 18.04 -4.01
CA TYR A 229 -14.61 17.46 -5.34
C TYR A 229 -13.16 17.29 -5.72
N ARG A 230 -12.83 16.12 -6.25
CA ARG A 230 -11.54 15.84 -6.89
C ARG A 230 -11.81 15.14 -8.20
N ASP A 231 -11.36 15.73 -9.28
CA ASP A 231 -11.52 15.21 -10.64
C ASP A 231 -10.14 14.95 -11.21
N GLN A 232 -9.80 13.68 -11.38
CA GLN A 232 -8.49 13.24 -11.85
C GLN A 232 -8.67 12.17 -12.93
N THR A 233 -7.97 12.31 -14.04
CA THR A 233 -7.76 11.21 -15.00
C THR A 233 -6.28 10.88 -15.04
N THR A 234 -5.92 9.68 -14.61
CA THR A 234 -4.54 9.20 -14.69
C THR A 234 -4.30 8.59 -16.06
N LYS A 235 -3.38 9.17 -16.83
CA LYS A 235 -2.94 8.66 -18.14
C LYS A 235 -1.60 7.96 -17.97
N VAL A 236 -1.50 6.73 -18.43
CA VAL A 236 -0.28 5.92 -18.33
C VAL A 236 0.07 5.32 -19.67
N ILE A 237 1.33 5.45 -20.07
CA ILE A 237 1.90 4.75 -21.22
C ILE A 237 3.05 3.89 -20.71
N THR A 238 3.04 2.59 -21.07
CA THR A 238 4.13 1.68 -20.73
C THR A 238 4.66 0.93 -21.93
N SER A 239 5.97 0.64 -21.90
CA SER A 239 6.66 -0.17 -22.87
C SER A 239 7.63 -1.11 -22.17
N ASN A 240 7.48 -2.42 -22.35
CA ASN A 240 8.42 -3.43 -21.91
C ASN A 240 8.90 -4.21 -23.12
N ILE A 241 10.19 -4.21 -23.36
CA ILE A 241 10.83 -4.85 -24.51
C ILE A 241 11.93 -5.77 -23.99
N GLY A 242 11.85 -7.05 -24.35
CA GLY A 242 12.90 -8.05 -24.09
C GLY A 242 13.50 -8.52 -25.40
N TYR A 243 14.81 -8.72 -25.40
CA TYR A 243 15.53 -9.22 -26.56
C TYR A 243 16.57 -10.26 -26.15
N ASP A 244 16.44 -11.49 -26.68
CA ASP A 244 17.41 -12.56 -26.48
C ASP A 244 18.53 -12.38 -27.52
N VAL A 245 19.64 -11.74 -27.11
CA VAL A 245 20.80 -11.42 -27.97
C VAL A 245 21.47 -12.70 -28.45
N THR A 246 21.62 -13.65 -27.53
CA THR A 246 22.08 -15.03 -27.76
C THR A 246 21.27 -15.98 -26.89
N LEU A 247 21.56 -17.28 -26.96
CA LEU A 247 20.96 -18.27 -26.05
C LEU A 247 21.32 -18.01 -24.57
N ASN A 248 22.40 -17.27 -24.32
CA ASN A 248 22.96 -17.00 -23.00
C ASN A 248 22.85 -15.55 -22.56
N ASP A 249 22.50 -14.64 -23.49
CA ASP A 249 22.48 -13.20 -23.24
C ASP A 249 21.10 -12.62 -23.53
N ARG A 250 20.55 -11.92 -22.55
CA ARG A 250 19.27 -11.21 -22.68
C ARG A 250 19.35 -9.78 -22.19
N VAL A 251 18.62 -8.91 -22.85
CA VAL A 251 18.42 -7.51 -22.46
C VAL A 251 16.93 -7.24 -22.32
N ASN A 252 16.52 -6.59 -21.25
CA ASN A 252 15.19 -6.04 -21.11
C ASN A 252 15.27 -4.52 -20.94
N PHE A 253 14.29 -3.82 -21.48
CA PHE A 253 14.17 -2.38 -21.39
C PHE A 253 12.71 -2.01 -21.13
N ASN A 254 12.46 -1.13 -20.17
CA ASN A 254 11.12 -0.68 -19.82
C ASN A 254 11.06 0.85 -19.70
N VAL A 255 9.91 1.40 -20.04
CA VAL A 255 9.58 2.82 -19.90
C VAL A 255 8.16 2.93 -19.37
N GLN A 256 7.94 3.82 -18.44
CA GLN A 256 6.60 4.25 -18.02
C GLN A 256 6.54 5.78 -18.00
N LEU A 257 5.45 6.31 -18.51
CA LEU A 257 5.09 7.73 -18.43
C LEU A 257 3.71 7.81 -17.80
N THR A 258 3.57 8.64 -16.77
CA THR A 258 2.31 8.86 -16.07
C THR A 258 2.05 10.35 -15.96
N GLU A 259 0.88 10.79 -16.36
CA GLU A 259 0.36 12.14 -16.20
C GLU A 259 -0.92 12.05 -15.37
N ALA A 260 -0.99 12.80 -14.28
CA ALA A 260 -2.18 12.88 -13.44
C ALA A 260 -2.36 14.30 -12.94
N ASP A 261 -3.45 14.93 -13.32
CA ASP A 261 -3.84 16.24 -12.83
C ASP A 261 -4.94 16.05 -11.79
N PRO A 262 -4.63 16.01 -10.48
CA PRO A 262 -5.61 15.81 -9.42
C PRO A 262 -6.17 17.13 -8.88
N PRO A 263 -6.85 18.00 -9.67
CA PRO A 263 -7.43 19.22 -9.16
C PRO A 263 -8.50 18.89 -8.12
N ALA A 264 -8.56 19.72 -7.09
CA ALA A 264 -9.58 19.61 -6.07
C ALA A 264 -10.25 20.97 -5.84
N SER A 265 -11.48 20.93 -5.37
CA SER A 265 -12.15 22.10 -4.79
C SER A 265 -12.95 21.67 -3.57
N ALA A 266 -13.07 22.56 -2.59
CA ALA A 266 -13.90 22.32 -1.43
C ALA A 266 -14.78 23.55 -1.17
N GLN A 267 -16.03 23.30 -0.79
CA GLN A 267 -16.94 24.31 -0.30
C GLN A 267 -17.31 23.98 1.13
N ARG A 268 -17.29 24.97 2.02
CA ARG A 268 -17.70 24.84 3.41
C ARG A 268 -18.76 25.86 3.74
N ASN A 269 -19.78 25.42 4.45
CA ASN A 269 -20.77 26.28 5.08
C ASN A 269 -20.62 26.10 6.58
N ILE A 270 -20.25 27.16 7.26
CA ILE A 270 -19.93 27.17 8.70
C ILE A 270 -21.03 27.90 9.43
N VAL A 271 -21.63 27.26 10.45
CA VAL A 271 -22.60 27.90 11.34
C VAL A 271 -21.96 28.02 12.73
N ASP A 272 -21.47 29.22 13.05
CA ASP A 272 -20.84 29.56 14.34
C ASP A 272 -21.90 29.91 15.39
N TYR A 273 -21.99 29.13 16.47
CA TYR A 273 -22.88 29.30 17.61
C TYR A 273 -22.25 30.08 18.79
N THR A 274 -20.97 30.42 18.70
CA THR A 274 -20.29 31.20 19.75
C THR A 274 -20.73 32.66 19.75
N THR A 275 -21.13 33.18 18.59
CA THR A 275 -21.60 34.54 18.39
C THR A 275 -23.06 34.68 18.81
N ARG A 276 -23.38 35.54 19.78
CA ARG A 276 -24.73 35.74 20.32
C ARG A 276 -25.26 37.14 19.99
N PRO A 277 -26.58 37.34 19.76
CA PRO A 277 -27.66 36.37 20.03
C PRO A 277 -27.96 35.38 18.89
N ASN A 278 -27.46 35.63 17.67
CA ASN A 278 -27.77 34.79 16.49
C ASN A 278 -26.47 34.10 16.02
N PRO A 279 -26.53 32.84 15.58
CA PRO A 279 -25.43 32.20 14.87
C PRO A 279 -25.01 33.02 13.65
N VAL A 280 -23.70 33.05 13.39
CA VAL A 280 -23.16 33.60 12.13
C VAL A 280 -23.05 32.46 11.13
N VAL A 281 -23.43 32.71 9.89
CA VAL A 281 -23.25 31.77 8.79
C VAL A 281 -22.21 32.33 7.85
N ASP A 282 -21.08 31.61 7.77
CA ASP A 282 -19.97 31.90 6.87
C ASP A 282 -19.88 30.83 5.79
N SER A 283 -19.37 31.18 4.63
CA SER A 283 -19.11 30.23 3.55
C SER A 283 -17.70 30.42 3.06
N GLU A 284 -17.01 29.31 2.86
CA GLU A 284 -15.65 29.29 2.33
C GLU A 284 -15.58 28.46 1.05
N TYR A 285 -14.60 28.77 0.22
CA TYR A 285 -14.32 28.03 -1.00
C TYR A 285 -12.81 27.84 -1.16
N ASP A 286 -12.39 26.60 -1.41
CA ASP A 286 -11.02 26.25 -1.76
C ASP A 286 -10.92 25.89 -3.24
N ARG A 287 -9.91 26.42 -3.89
CA ARG A 287 -9.46 26.01 -5.22
C ARG A 287 -8.07 25.40 -5.10
N ILE A 288 -7.93 24.15 -5.59
CA ILE A 288 -6.67 23.39 -5.45
C ILE A 288 -6.29 22.81 -6.81
N PRO A 289 -5.75 23.60 -7.77
CA PRO A 289 -5.09 23.03 -8.94
C PRO A 289 -3.86 22.21 -8.50
N ALA A 290 -3.67 21.07 -9.14
CA ALA A 290 -2.53 20.20 -8.88
C ALA A 290 -2.15 19.42 -10.14
N THR A 291 -0.86 19.11 -10.28
CA THR A 291 -0.28 18.25 -11.31
C THR A 291 0.59 17.19 -10.65
N ASN A 292 0.70 16.05 -11.28
CA ASN A 292 1.58 14.95 -10.86
C ASN A 292 2.08 14.20 -12.10
N ASP A 293 3.32 14.49 -12.49
CA ASP A 293 3.96 13.89 -13.64
C ASP A 293 5.07 12.94 -13.20
N THR A 294 5.00 11.70 -13.65
CA THR A 294 6.00 10.68 -13.32
C THR A 294 6.54 10.03 -14.58
N TRP A 295 7.86 9.86 -14.66
CA TRP A 295 8.46 9.00 -15.65
C TRP A 295 9.47 8.04 -15.02
N GLU A 296 9.56 6.85 -15.59
CA GLU A 296 10.52 5.82 -15.20
C GLU A 296 11.12 5.17 -16.45
N VAL A 297 12.42 4.98 -16.42
CA VAL A 297 13.18 4.19 -17.41
C VAL A 297 14.00 3.16 -16.63
N GLY A 298 13.84 1.91 -17.01
CA GLY A 298 14.59 0.80 -16.43
C GLY A 298 15.07 -0.18 -17.48
N GLY A 299 15.96 -1.06 -17.07
CA GLY A 299 16.41 -2.15 -17.90
C GLY A 299 17.34 -3.07 -17.18
N ASP A 300 17.53 -4.25 -17.72
CA ASP A 300 18.48 -5.23 -17.22
C ASP A 300 19.19 -5.96 -18.35
N TYR A 301 20.39 -6.45 -18.03
CA TYR A 301 21.15 -7.38 -18.81
C TYR A 301 21.47 -8.61 -17.99
N GLU A 302 21.23 -9.79 -18.54
CA GLU A 302 21.52 -11.08 -17.91
C GLU A 302 22.40 -11.92 -18.83
N HIS A 303 23.44 -12.51 -18.26
CA HIS A 303 24.30 -13.48 -18.93
C HIS A 303 24.34 -14.78 -18.14
N THR A 304 24.03 -15.90 -18.78
CA THR A 304 24.15 -17.24 -18.21
C THR A 304 25.42 -17.90 -18.73
N PHE A 305 26.36 -18.21 -17.84
CA PHE A 305 27.61 -18.87 -18.17
C PHE A 305 27.43 -20.37 -18.46
N LEU A 306 28.37 -20.98 -19.15
CA LEU A 306 28.34 -22.42 -19.49
C LEU A 306 28.28 -23.36 -18.26
N ASN A 307 28.72 -22.90 -17.10
CA ASN A 307 28.66 -23.62 -15.83
C ASN A 307 27.34 -23.40 -15.07
N GLY A 308 26.36 -22.74 -15.67
CA GLY A 308 25.06 -22.44 -15.06
C GLY A 308 25.04 -21.19 -14.16
N SER A 309 26.21 -20.59 -13.86
CA SER A 309 26.20 -19.33 -13.07
C SER A 309 25.63 -18.18 -13.88
N ARG A 310 25.01 -17.19 -13.20
CA ARG A 310 24.36 -16.05 -13.82
C ARG A 310 24.95 -14.73 -13.32
N PHE A 311 25.16 -13.82 -14.23
CA PHE A 311 25.44 -12.41 -13.95
C PHE A 311 24.28 -11.57 -14.41
N LYS A 312 23.74 -10.72 -13.55
CA LYS A 312 22.68 -9.79 -13.91
C LYS A 312 23.06 -8.39 -13.44
N THR A 313 22.83 -7.42 -14.29
CA THR A 313 22.90 -6.01 -13.90
C THR A 313 21.61 -5.33 -14.33
N LEU A 314 21.10 -4.44 -13.48
CA LEU A 314 19.91 -3.67 -13.77
C LEU A 314 20.11 -2.21 -13.38
N PHE A 315 19.35 -1.33 -14.03
CA PHE A 315 19.27 0.08 -13.67
C PHE A 315 17.83 0.56 -13.68
N ILE A 316 17.54 1.57 -12.84
CA ILE A 316 16.29 2.31 -12.83
C ILE A 316 16.63 3.78 -12.67
N VAL A 317 15.96 4.62 -13.46
CA VAL A 317 15.99 6.08 -13.32
C VAL A 317 14.56 6.56 -13.38
N ASN A 318 14.13 7.30 -12.37
CA ASN A 318 12.79 7.88 -12.34
C ASN A 318 12.79 9.31 -11.82
N GLU A 319 11.71 10.01 -12.11
CA GLU A 319 11.38 11.32 -11.58
C GLU A 319 9.87 11.43 -11.40
N ASN A 320 9.48 11.98 -10.27
CA ASN A 320 8.10 12.32 -9.94
C ASN A 320 8.07 13.81 -9.57
N ASP A 321 7.37 14.61 -10.37
CA ASP A 321 7.16 16.05 -10.17
C ASP A 321 5.72 16.30 -9.75
N THR A 322 5.54 16.87 -8.56
CA THR A 322 4.23 17.21 -8.01
C THR A 322 4.14 18.68 -7.70
N GLU A 323 3.12 19.33 -8.23
CA GLU A 323 2.79 20.72 -7.91
C GLU A 323 1.36 20.80 -7.40
N SER A 324 1.13 21.59 -6.37
CA SER A 324 -0.22 21.94 -5.90
C SER A 324 -0.27 23.34 -5.35
N THR A 325 -1.37 24.03 -5.62
CA THR A 325 -1.63 25.37 -5.07
C THR A 325 -3.02 25.37 -4.45
N ARG A 326 -3.12 25.63 -3.14
CA ARG A 326 -4.41 25.86 -2.46
C ARG A 326 -4.63 27.35 -2.31
N GLU A 327 -5.73 27.82 -2.84
CA GLU A 327 -6.25 29.16 -2.62
C GLU A 327 -7.57 29.07 -1.87
N ALA A 328 -7.64 29.62 -0.65
CA ALA A 328 -8.86 29.64 0.15
C ALA A 328 -9.45 31.05 0.21
N TYR A 329 -10.78 31.10 0.13
CA TYR A 329 -11.57 32.33 0.04
C TYR A 329 -12.72 32.33 1.01
N ASP A 330 -12.89 33.42 1.77
CA ASP A 330 -14.14 33.75 2.45
C ASP A 330 -15.16 34.25 1.42
N ILE A 331 -16.40 33.85 1.52
CA ILE A 331 -17.49 34.34 0.66
C ILE A 331 -18.33 35.38 1.44
N VAL A 332 -17.92 36.63 1.38
CA VAL A 332 -18.55 37.73 2.10
C VAL A 332 -19.47 38.48 1.14
N ALA A 333 -20.78 38.51 1.42
CA ALA A 333 -21.79 39.17 0.59
C ALA A 333 -21.71 38.77 -0.91
N GLY A 334 -21.43 37.48 -1.18
CA GLY A 334 -21.30 36.93 -2.53
C GLY A 334 -20.00 37.29 -3.26
N LYS A 335 -19.02 37.87 -2.58
CA LYS A 335 -17.68 38.14 -3.11
C LYS A 335 -16.66 37.29 -2.45
N ALA A 336 -15.81 36.67 -3.27
CA ALA A 336 -14.65 35.89 -2.79
C ALA A 336 -13.52 36.84 -2.30
N ASP A 337 -13.08 36.65 -1.09
CA ASP A 337 -11.99 37.38 -0.45
C ASP A 337 -10.91 36.39 0.00
N LYS A 338 -9.78 36.36 -0.72
CA LYS A 338 -8.72 35.39 -0.48
C LYS A 338 -8.06 35.61 0.88
N PHE A 339 -8.02 34.57 1.71
CA PHE A 339 -7.33 34.62 3.01
C PHE A 339 -6.12 33.71 3.11
N LEU A 340 -6.00 32.71 2.22
CA LEU A 340 -4.88 31.77 2.17
C LEU A 340 -4.38 31.56 0.75
N TYR A 341 -3.09 31.42 0.63
CA TYR A 341 -2.36 30.89 -0.51
C TYR A 341 -1.29 29.92 -0.01
N LEU A 342 -1.33 28.66 -0.44
CA LEU A 342 -0.35 27.64 -0.13
C LEU A 342 0.08 26.96 -1.43
N ALA A 343 1.33 27.18 -1.84
CA ALA A 343 1.92 26.49 -2.97
C ALA A 343 2.98 25.51 -2.49
N ASN A 344 2.88 24.28 -2.97
CA ASN A 344 3.83 23.19 -2.74
C ASN A 344 4.34 22.69 -4.07
N GLN A 345 5.65 22.52 -4.19
CA GLN A 345 6.30 21.81 -5.27
C GLN A 345 7.27 20.79 -4.68
N ALA A 346 7.28 19.58 -5.23
CA ALA A 346 8.20 18.53 -4.82
C ALA A 346 8.62 17.68 -6.02
N VAL A 347 9.91 17.66 -6.31
CA VAL A 347 10.51 16.84 -7.35
C VAL A 347 11.34 15.74 -6.71
N ASN A 348 10.87 14.49 -6.85
CA ASN A 348 11.57 13.31 -6.38
C ASN A 348 12.29 12.65 -7.54
N LYS A 349 13.59 12.35 -7.39
CA LYS A 349 14.41 11.65 -8.40
C LYS A 349 15.12 10.49 -7.79
N GLU A 350 15.20 9.40 -8.54
CA GLU A 350 15.94 8.22 -8.11
C GLU A 350 16.77 7.63 -9.25
N ARG A 351 17.96 7.16 -8.93
CA ARG A 351 18.90 6.50 -9.85
C ARG A 351 19.50 5.30 -9.16
N ILE A 352 19.17 4.10 -9.64
CA ILE A 352 19.60 2.84 -9.04
C ILE A 352 20.38 2.03 -10.08
N VAL A 353 21.46 1.43 -9.63
CA VAL A 353 22.18 0.39 -10.38
C VAL A 353 22.47 -0.75 -9.42
N ARG A 354 22.08 -1.97 -9.80
CA ARG A 354 22.35 -3.20 -9.04
C ARG A 354 23.01 -4.22 -9.94
N SER A 355 24.03 -4.91 -9.42
CA SER A 355 24.64 -6.04 -10.09
C SER A 355 24.68 -7.23 -9.15
N THR A 356 24.36 -8.42 -9.67
CA THR A 356 24.33 -9.68 -8.93
C THR A 356 25.08 -10.76 -9.69
N TYR A 357 25.66 -11.67 -8.94
CA TYR A 357 26.25 -12.88 -9.48
C TYR A 357 25.78 -14.07 -8.63
N SER A 358 25.12 -15.04 -9.27
CA SER A 358 24.59 -16.24 -8.62
C SER A 358 25.21 -17.51 -9.20
N PHE A 359 25.45 -18.50 -8.36
CA PHE A 359 25.99 -19.79 -8.77
C PHE A 359 25.69 -20.87 -7.73
N ASP A 360 25.67 -22.11 -8.16
CA ASP A 360 25.54 -23.25 -7.28
C ASP A 360 26.93 -23.65 -6.75
N LEU A 361 27.10 -23.57 -5.43
CA LEU A 361 28.32 -24.05 -4.74
C LEU A 361 28.32 -25.58 -4.67
N SER A 362 27.14 -26.17 -4.55
CA SER A 362 26.88 -27.61 -4.57
C SER A 362 25.39 -27.83 -4.87
N ASP A 363 24.97 -29.09 -5.08
CA ASP A 363 23.56 -29.47 -5.25
C ASP A 363 22.66 -29.00 -4.08
N ALA A 364 23.25 -28.72 -2.91
CA ALA A 364 22.52 -28.29 -1.72
C ALA A 364 22.66 -26.79 -1.42
N HIS A 365 23.57 -26.07 -2.06
CA HIS A 365 23.86 -24.67 -1.76
C HIS A 365 23.92 -23.82 -3.02
N ALA A 366 22.99 -22.88 -3.16
CA ALA A 366 23.06 -21.80 -4.13
C ALA A 366 23.45 -20.49 -3.45
N LEU A 367 24.42 -19.79 -4.02
CA LEU A 367 24.94 -18.53 -3.50
C LEU A 367 24.66 -17.37 -4.48
N GLU A 368 24.30 -16.23 -3.94
CA GLU A 368 24.20 -14.98 -4.67
C GLU A 368 24.97 -13.87 -3.94
N PHE A 369 25.72 -13.09 -4.68
CA PHE A 369 26.38 -11.87 -4.22
C PHE A 369 25.86 -10.69 -5.02
N GLY A 370 25.67 -9.56 -4.37
CA GLY A 370 25.25 -8.38 -5.09
C GLY A 370 25.75 -7.08 -4.46
N VAL A 371 25.74 -6.06 -5.32
CA VAL A 371 26.01 -4.68 -4.94
C VAL A 371 24.95 -3.78 -5.58
N GLU A 372 24.46 -2.81 -4.80
CA GLU A 372 23.56 -1.76 -5.27
C GLU A 372 24.14 -0.40 -4.94
N ARG A 373 23.97 0.54 -5.87
CA ARG A 373 24.14 1.97 -5.63
C ARG A 373 22.81 2.65 -5.94
N ALA A 374 22.28 3.38 -4.97
CA ALA A 374 21.07 4.18 -5.12
C ALA A 374 21.36 5.64 -4.77
N GLN A 375 20.90 6.55 -5.60
CA GLN A 375 20.85 7.98 -5.34
C GLN A 375 19.40 8.42 -5.36
N THR A 376 18.95 9.04 -4.26
CA THR A 376 17.60 9.60 -4.14
C THR A 376 17.70 11.07 -3.82
N ILE A 377 16.90 11.91 -4.51
CA ILE A 377 16.91 13.37 -4.36
C ILE A 377 15.46 13.83 -4.18
N LEU A 378 15.21 14.67 -3.20
CA LEU A 378 13.99 15.47 -3.06
C LEU A 378 14.38 16.94 -3.15
N ASP A 379 13.77 17.65 -4.10
CA ASP A 379 13.79 19.12 -4.19
C ASP A 379 12.39 19.62 -3.87
N ALA A 380 12.21 20.31 -2.74
CA ALA A 380 10.91 20.70 -2.23
C ALA A 380 10.85 22.18 -1.90
N GLN A 381 9.77 22.84 -2.34
CA GLN A 381 9.48 24.24 -2.08
C GLN A 381 8.08 24.39 -1.49
N LEU A 382 7.96 25.26 -0.46
CA LEU A 382 6.68 25.60 0.14
C LEU A 382 6.58 27.11 0.30
N GLN A 383 5.48 27.69 -0.20
CA GLN A 383 5.15 29.11 -0.07
C GLN A 383 3.78 29.27 0.57
N LEU A 384 3.72 29.97 1.71
CA LEU A 384 2.49 30.26 2.43
C LEU A 384 2.27 31.77 2.52
N GLY A 385 1.19 32.24 1.92
CA GLY A 385 0.66 33.59 2.03
C GLY A 385 -0.60 33.62 2.88
N VAL A 386 -0.74 34.57 3.77
CA VAL A 386 -1.91 34.74 4.64
C VAL A 386 -2.45 36.15 4.62
N LYS A 387 -3.76 36.31 4.81
CA LYS A 387 -4.41 37.60 4.92
C LYS A 387 -4.14 38.19 6.30
N ARG A 388 -3.27 39.19 6.33
CA ARG A 388 -2.92 40.00 7.54
C ARG A 388 -2.39 41.37 7.16
N ALA A 389 -2.26 42.23 8.13
CA ALA A 389 -1.59 43.52 7.90
C ALA A 389 -0.13 43.32 7.53
N GLY A 390 0.35 43.95 6.44
CA GLY A 390 1.70 43.81 5.96
C GLY A 390 1.85 44.12 4.46
N VAL A 391 3.06 43.89 3.93
CA VAL A 391 3.34 44.08 2.51
C VAL A 391 2.97 42.80 1.77
N THR A 392 2.06 42.91 0.83
CA THR A 392 1.61 41.79 0.00
C THR A 392 2.61 41.46 -1.12
N SER A 393 2.65 40.22 -1.59
CA SER A 393 3.52 39.78 -2.67
C SER A 393 2.75 38.93 -3.71
N PRO A 394 2.93 39.20 -5.01
CA PRO A 394 2.32 38.38 -6.06
C PRO A 394 2.76 36.91 -6.01
N ALA A 395 4.00 36.63 -5.61
CA ALA A 395 4.52 35.25 -5.45
C ALA A 395 3.82 34.46 -4.33
N PHE A 396 3.06 35.13 -3.47
CA PHE A 396 2.28 34.58 -2.38
C PHE A 396 0.77 34.77 -2.61
N GLY A 397 0.35 34.67 -3.88
CA GLY A 397 -1.06 34.84 -4.27
C GLY A 397 -1.64 36.24 -4.03
N GLY A 398 -0.82 37.28 -3.87
CA GLY A 398 -1.22 38.63 -3.52
C GLY A 398 -1.44 38.86 -2.02
N LEU A 399 -1.07 37.90 -1.18
CA LEU A 399 -1.14 37.96 0.28
C LEU A 399 0.19 38.34 0.93
N VAL A 400 0.20 38.50 2.24
CA VAL A 400 1.41 38.76 3.01
C VAL A 400 2.17 37.46 3.21
N PRO A 401 3.47 37.36 2.84
CA PRO A 401 4.28 36.17 3.07
C PRO A 401 4.30 35.74 4.54
N SER A 402 4.07 34.48 4.80
CA SER A 402 4.15 33.87 6.12
C SER A 402 5.29 32.86 6.22
N THR A 403 5.40 31.95 5.25
CA THR A 403 6.44 30.94 5.19
C THR A 403 6.94 30.84 3.75
N ASN A 404 8.24 30.69 3.59
CA ASN A 404 8.90 30.38 2.33
C ASN A 404 10.05 29.45 2.67
N THR A 405 9.95 28.19 2.28
CA THR A 405 10.99 27.19 2.55
C THR A 405 11.47 26.58 1.25
N ASP A 406 12.75 26.27 1.22
CA ASP A 406 13.44 25.63 0.12
C ASP A 406 14.35 24.55 0.70
N ALA A 407 14.16 23.30 0.32
CA ALA A 407 14.87 22.16 0.86
C ALA A 407 15.29 21.20 -0.25
N LEU A 408 16.57 20.93 -0.34
CA LEU A 408 17.13 19.86 -1.16
C LEU A 408 17.71 18.79 -0.24
N VAL A 409 17.17 17.56 -0.35
CA VAL A 409 17.63 16.41 0.41
C VAL A 409 18.15 15.37 -0.57
N GLU A 410 19.39 14.94 -0.40
CA GLU A 410 20.03 13.93 -1.23
C GLU A 410 20.54 12.77 -0.37
N GLU A 411 20.25 11.54 -0.76
CA GLU A 411 20.84 10.35 -0.20
C GLU A 411 21.69 9.63 -1.25
N MET A 412 22.89 9.25 -0.85
CA MET A 412 23.73 8.32 -1.57
C MET A 412 23.88 7.04 -0.75
N ARG A 413 23.34 5.91 -1.26
CA ARG A 413 23.32 4.62 -0.57
C ARG A 413 24.07 3.55 -1.36
N TYR A 414 24.80 2.71 -0.64
CA TYR A 414 25.42 1.50 -1.16
C TYR A 414 24.99 0.32 -0.32
N GLU A 415 24.58 -0.76 -0.97
CA GLU A 415 24.24 -2.03 -0.34
C GLU A 415 25.15 -3.13 -0.89
N TYR A 416 25.68 -3.95 0.00
CA TYR A 416 26.42 -5.16 -0.31
C TYR A 416 25.71 -6.32 0.35
N PHE A 417 25.41 -7.38 -0.39
CA PHE A 417 24.68 -8.49 0.17
C PHE A 417 25.21 -9.84 -0.31
N VAL A 418 24.97 -10.84 0.52
CA VAL A 418 25.15 -12.25 0.21
C VAL A 418 23.90 -13.00 0.63
N VAL A 419 23.40 -13.87 -0.25
CA VAL A 419 22.30 -14.78 0.01
C VAL A 419 22.80 -16.21 -0.17
N ASN A 420 22.52 -17.08 0.79
CA ASN A 420 22.77 -18.51 0.70
C ASN A 420 21.45 -19.27 0.85
N ASN A 421 21.09 -20.00 -0.19
CA ASN A 421 19.96 -20.91 -0.20
C ASN A 421 20.50 -22.32 0.06
N TRP A 422 20.20 -22.86 1.24
CA TRP A 422 20.60 -24.19 1.66
C TRP A 422 19.41 -25.14 1.66
N GLN A 423 19.43 -26.08 0.70
CA GLN A 423 18.51 -27.22 0.69
C GLN A 423 19.05 -28.29 1.66
N ILE A 424 18.56 -28.29 2.90
CA ILE A 424 19.02 -29.22 3.96
C ILE A 424 18.63 -30.66 3.59
N ASN A 425 17.44 -30.85 3.06
CA ASN A 425 16.90 -32.09 2.49
C ASN A 425 15.64 -31.77 1.68
N ASP A 426 14.99 -32.77 1.09
CA ASP A 426 13.80 -32.62 0.23
C ASP A 426 12.64 -31.88 0.89
N ARG A 427 12.62 -31.78 2.24
CA ARG A 427 11.53 -31.16 3.01
C ARG A 427 11.94 -29.90 3.77
N MET A 428 13.22 -29.58 3.80
CA MET A 428 13.75 -28.49 4.63
C MET A 428 14.68 -27.62 3.82
N SER A 429 14.44 -26.31 3.83
CA SER A 429 15.37 -25.33 3.29
C SER A 429 15.58 -24.17 4.24
N LEU A 430 16.74 -23.55 4.15
CA LEU A 430 17.15 -22.39 4.91
C LEU A 430 17.74 -21.35 3.97
N GLU A 431 17.12 -20.18 3.89
CA GLU A 431 17.70 -19.02 3.25
C GLU A 431 18.34 -18.14 4.32
N SER A 432 19.56 -17.71 4.09
CA SER A 432 20.28 -16.79 4.96
C SER A 432 20.79 -15.62 4.14
N THR A 433 20.36 -14.42 4.49
CA THR A 433 20.78 -13.17 3.86
C THR A 433 21.57 -12.33 4.86
N LEU A 434 22.71 -11.83 4.44
CA LEU A 434 23.44 -10.79 5.14
C LEU A 434 23.58 -9.59 4.22
N LEU A 435 23.03 -8.46 4.64
CA LEU A 435 23.12 -7.20 3.91
C LEU A 435 23.89 -6.19 4.77
N TYR A 436 24.86 -5.51 4.18
CA TYR A 436 25.52 -4.33 4.73
C TYR A 436 25.16 -3.13 3.89
N GLU A 437 24.57 -2.13 4.55
CA GLU A 437 24.15 -0.86 3.97
C GLU A 437 24.98 0.28 4.55
N THR A 438 25.46 1.16 3.69
CA THR A 438 26.01 2.46 4.10
C THR A 438 25.35 3.56 3.30
N SER A 439 24.93 4.63 3.96
CA SER A 439 24.29 5.76 3.31
C SER A 439 24.78 7.09 3.87
N THR A 440 24.77 8.11 3.02
CA THR A 440 24.99 9.48 3.38
C THR A 440 23.77 10.29 2.98
N ILE A 441 23.14 10.98 3.93
CA ILE A 441 22.05 11.93 3.70
C ILE A 441 22.59 13.34 3.86
N GLU A 442 22.44 14.18 2.84
CA GLU A 442 22.84 15.58 2.83
C GLU A 442 21.60 16.46 2.57
N GLN A 443 21.35 17.38 3.48
CA GLN A 443 20.32 18.41 3.36
C GLN A 443 20.96 19.75 3.08
N SER A 444 20.39 20.52 2.17
CA SER A 444 20.78 21.89 1.83
C SER A 444 19.53 22.75 1.58
N GLY A 445 19.71 24.06 1.37
CA GLY A 445 18.62 25.04 1.35
C GLY A 445 18.58 25.81 2.67
N ASP A 446 17.42 25.90 3.29
CA ASP A 446 17.21 26.62 4.56
C ASP A 446 17.98 26.01 5.73
N VAL A 447 18.13 24.67 5.70
CA VAL A 447 18.91 23.91 6.69
C VAL A 447 20.06 23.21 5.96
N ARG A 448 21.25 23.19 6.57
CA ARG A 448 22.39 22.41 6.07
C ARG A 448 22.79 21.37 7.07
N ARG A 449 22.69 20.10 6.65
CA ARG A 449 23.04 18.95 7.48
C ARG A 449 23.60 17.83 6.61
N LYS A 450 24.60 17.13 7.14
CA LYS A 450 25.14 15.92 6.54
C LYS A 450 25.24 14.82 7.60
N ARG A 451 24.79 13.61 7.27
CA ARG A 451 24.76 12.47 8.18
C ARG A 451 25.11 11.20 7.44
N ASP A 452 25.91 10.36 8.09
CA ASP A 452 26.31 9.06 7.59
C ASP A 452 25.67 7.96 8.45
N PHE A 453 25.29 6.88 7.82
CA PHE A 453 24.62 5.73 8.45
C PHE A 453 25.20 4.44 7.94
N ASP A 454 25.35 3.46 8.85
CA ASP A 454 25.82 2.11 8.56
C ASP A 454 24.94 1.08 9.24
N PHE A 455 24.48 0.07 8.49
CA PHE A 455 23.61 -0.95 9.01
C PHE A 455 24.04 -2.34 8.55
N VAL A 456 23.93 -3.30 9.47
CA VAL A 456 24.01 -4.73 9.17
C VAL A 456 22.62 -5.32 9.36
N ARG A 457 22.06 -5.90 8.28
CA ARG A 457 20.70 -6.41 8.21
C ARG A 457 20.72 -7.92 7.91
N PRO A 458 20.81 -8.77 8.93
CA PRO A 458 20.70 -10.22 8.78
C PRO A 458 19.24 -10.63 8.62
N LYS A 459 19.01 -11.67 7.80
CA LYS A 459 17.72 -12.32 7.66
C LYS A 459 17.92 -13.83 7.56
N ILE A 460 17.05 -14.58 8.20
CA ILE A 460 16.99 -16.05 8.14
C ILE A 460 15.54 -16.43 7.87
N ASP A 461 15.32 -17.21 6.83
CA ASP A 461 14.06 -17.83 6.49
C ASP A 461 14.20 -19.34 6.50
N TYR A 462 13.43 -20.03 7.34
CA TYR A 462 13.38 -21.48 7.45
C TYR A 462 12.04 -22.00 6.93
N ARG A 463 12.11 -23.04 6.11
CA ARG A 463 10.95 -23.75 5.57
C ARG A 463 11.02 -25.22 5.95
N PHE A 464 9.87 -25.80 6.33
CA PHE A 464 9.69 -27.22 6.60
C PHE A 464 8.38 -27.74 6.03
N ASP A 465 8.45 -28.61 5.04
CA ASP A 465 7.31 -29.35 4.51
C ASP A 465 7.03 -30.54 5.40
N ILE A 466 6.14 -30.34 6.41
CA ILE A 466 5.76 -31.36 7.40
C ILE A 466 5.14 -32.54 6.66
N THR A 467 4.25 -32.26 5.73
CA THR A 467 3.66 -33.17 4.75
C THR A 467 3.55 -32.46 3.40
N PRO A 468 3.23 -33.14 2.29
CA PRO A 468 2.98 -32.48 1.01
C PRO A 468 1.91 -31.38 1.06
N SER A 469 0.97 -31.48 1.99
CA SER A 469 -0.13 -30.53 2.17
C SER A 469 0.05 -29.56 3.34
N VAL A 470 1.07 -29.75 4.20
CA VAL A 470 1.31 -28.88 5.37
C VAL A 470 2.73 -28.34 5.34
N GLN A 471 2.85 -27.03 5.26
CA GLN A 471 4.13 -26.34 5.27
C GLN A 471 4.22 -25.38 6.45
N PHE A 472 5.33 -25.43 7.17
CA PHE A 472 5.72 -24.49 8.21
C PHE A 472 6.84 -23.60 7.69
N ARG A 473 6.77 -22.29 8.01
CA ARG A 473 7.82 -21.33 7.76
C ARG A 473 8.07 -20.49 9.01
N ALA A 474 9.32 -20.11 9.23
CA ALA A 474 9.69 -19.18 10.27
C ALA A 474 10.76 -18.25 9.76
N SER A 475 10.65 -16.97 10.07
CA SER A 475 11.66 -15.97 9.72
C SER A 475 12.06 -15.11 10.90
N VAL A 476 13.32 -14.69 10.88
CA VAL A 476 13.86 -13.64 11.75
C VAL A 476 14.62 -12.67 10.86
N GLU A 477 14.28 -11.40 10.94
CA GLU A 477 14.87 -10.34 10.12
C GLU A 477 15.15 -9.10 10.97
N LYS A 478 16.35 -8.53 10.82
CA LYS A 478 16.60 -7.15 11.25
C LYS A 478 16.33 -6.22 10.07
N ASP A 479 15.29 -5.43 10.19
CA ASP A 479 14.91 -4.43 9.20
C ASP A 479 15.22 -3.01 9.68
N VAL A 480 15.53 -2.12 8.73
CA VAL A 480 15.77 -0.70 8.94
C VAL A 480 14.87 0.07 7.99
N ALA A 481 13.93 0.83 8.53
CA ALA A 481 13.02 1.65 7.75
C ALA A 481 13.79 2.77 7.03
N GLN A 482 13.34 3.14 5.85
CA GLN A 482 13.89 4.29 5.16
C GLN A 482 13.22 5.57 5.66
N LEU A 483 14.01 6.63 5.82
CA LEU A 483 13.49 7.94 6.19
C LEU A 483 12.70 8.54 5.04
N SER A 484 11.54 9.09 5.33
CA SER A 484 10.83 9.94 4.37
C SER A 484 11.56 11.29 4.26
N PHE A 485 11.92 11.69 3.05
CA PHE A 485 12.57 12.99 2.86
C PHE A 485 11.65 14.16 3.17
N GLY A 486 10.32 13.96 3.08
CA GLY A 486 9.34 14.94 3.52
C GLY A 486 9.44 15.28 5.01
N ASP A 487 9.96 14.36 5.84
CA ASP A 487 10.13 14.59 7.28
C ASP A 487 11.27 15.60 7.59
N PHE A 488 12.15 15.84 6.63
CA PHE A 488 13.21 16.85 6.75
C PHE A 488 12.75 18.25 6.33
N THR A 489 11.58 18.37 5.71
CA THR A 489 11.06 19.62 5.16
C THR A 489 9.89 20.12 5.99
N ALA A 490 9.67 21.45 6.00
CA ALA A 490 8.46 21.99 6.57
C ALA A 490 7.25 21.65 5.71
N SER A 491 6.11 21.37 6.33
CA SER A 491 4.86 21.10 5.64
C SER A 491 3.69 21.80 6.34
N VAL A 492 2.57 21.95 5.64
CA VAL A 492 1.32 22.50 6.18
C VAL A 492 0.20 21.50 5.90
N ALA A 493 -0.60 21.18 6.92
CA ALA A 493 -1.77 20.34 6.75
C ALA A 493 -2.82 21.07 5.91
N GLY A 494 -2.83 20.80 4.61
CA GLY A 494 -3.62 21.55 3.63
C GLY A 494 -5.12 21.24 3.59
N GLY A 495 -5.64 20.37 4.43
CA GLY A 495 -7.04 19.92 4.41
C GLY A 495 -7.88 20.37 5.60
N ASP A 496 -7.31 21.13 6.52
CA ASP A 496 -7.94 21.50 7.78
C ASP A 496 -8.07 23.03 7.87
N ASP A 497 -9.14 23.53 8.49
CA ASP A 497 -9.37 24.96 8.67
C ASP A 497 -8.34 25.56 9.63
N ASP A 498 -7.87 24.73 10.57
CA ASP A 498 -6.84 25.05 11.52
C ASP A 498 -5.50 24.49 11.07
N GLN A 499 -4.81 25.25 10.27
CA GLN A 499 -3.59 24.81 9.62
C GLN A 499 -2.43 24.72 10.62
N THR A 500 -2.10 23.48 10.98
CA THR A 500 -0.88 23.23 11.75
C THR A 500 0.31 23.14 10.81
N ALA A 501 1.23 24.09 10.90
CA ALA A 501 2.53 23.98 10.25
C ALA A 501 3.37 22.94 10.99
N LEU A 502 3.87 21.95 10.27
CA LEU A 502 4.82 20.95 10.78
C LEU A 502 6.24 21.43 10.45
N ALA A 503 7.13 21.39 11.43
CA ALA A 503 8.54 21.63 11.19
C ALA A 503 9.18 20.40 10.54
N GLY A 504 10.21 20.62 9.71
CA GLY A 504 11.12 19.55 9.33
C GLY A 504 12.04 19.17 10.50
N ASN A 505 12.42 17.88 10.59
CA ASN A 505 13.35 17.42 11.62
C ASN A 505 14.63 16.84 11.00
N PRO A 506 15.73 17.61 10.96
CA PRO A 506 17.00 17.15 10.40
C PRO A 506 17.73 16.13 11.30
N GLU A 507 17.27 15.88 12.53
CA GLU A 507 17.89 14.95 13.49
C GLU A 507 17.27 13.55 13.45
N LEU A 508 16.26 13.33 12.62
CA LEU A 508 15.53 12.08 12.52
C LEU A 508 16.46 10.92 12.14
N VAL A 509 16.39 9.81 12.87
CA VAL A 509 17.09 8.56 12.55
C VAL A 509 16.12 7.48 12.08
N GLN A 510 16.61 6.48 11.36
CA GLN A 510 15.80 5.38 10.87
C GLN A 510 15.25 4.54 12.03
N GLU A 511 13.95 4.25 11.97
CA GLU A 511 13.33 3.22 12.79
C GLU A 511 13.91 1.86 12.43
N LYS A 512 14.22 1.05 13.43
CA LYS A 512 14.76 -0.30 13.28
C LYS A 512 13.79 -1.31 13.89
N SER A 513 13.77 -2.50 13.35
CA SER A 513 12.95 -3.57 13.91
C SER A 513 13.62 -4.93 13.82
N ILE A 514 13.42 -5.75 14.85
CA ILE A 514 13.67 -7.19 14.75
C ILE A 514 12.30 -7.85 14.60
N ARG A 515 12.09 -8.47 13.44
CA ARG A 515 10.83 -9.13 13.08
C ARG A 515 10.95 -10.61 13.25
N TYR A 516 10.03 -11.20 14.01
CA TYR A 516 9.87 -12.63 14.19
C TYR A 516 8.54 -13.04 13.60
N GLU A 517 8.54 -13.95 12.65
CA GLU A 517 7.31 -14.43 12.01
C GLU A 517 7.30 -15.96 11.95
N ALA A 518 6.11 -16.53 12.13
CA ALA A 518 5.87 -17.96 11.90
C ALA A 518 4.56 -18.11 11.12
N ASN A 519 4.60 -18.95 10.09
CA ASN A 519 3.47 -19.22 9.21
C ASN A 519 3.26 -20.73 9.12
N LEU A 520 1.99 -21.16 9.16
CA LEU A 520 1.56 -22.53 8.91
C LEU A 520 0.53 -22.50 7.77
N GLU A 521 0.84 -23.14 6.66
CA GLU A 521 -0.04 -23.28 5.51
C GLU A 521 -0.53 -24.73 5.40
N PHE A 522 -1.83 -24.89 5.19
CA PHE A 522 -2.46 -26.16 4.92
C PHE A 522 -3.23 -26.12 3.59
N ARG A 523 -2.87 -26.97 2.65
CA ARG A 523 -3.58 -27.15 1.39
C ARG A 523 -4.53 -28.33 1.48
N LEU A 524 -5.75 -28.06 1.11
CA LEU A 524 -6.80 -29.07 1.05
C LEU A 524 -6.62 -29.94 -0.20
N PRO A 525 -6.93 -31.25 -0.12
CA PRO A 525 -6.82 -32.15 -1.27
C PRO A 525 -7.75 -31.73 -2.42
N ASN A 526 -7.39 -32.13 -3.64
CA ASN A 526 -8.16 -31.87 -4.88
C ASN A 526 -8.39 -30.39 -5.17
N ASP A 527 -7.40 -29.54 -4.88
CA ASP A 527 -7.49 -28.09 -5.07
C ASP A 527 -8.71 -27.45 -4.37
N ALA A 528 -9.19 -28.09 -3.28
CA ALA A 528 -10.35 -27.61 -2.53
C ALA A 528 -10.08 -26.31 -1.79
N GLY A 529 -8.81 -25.95 -1.57
CA GLY A 529 -8.47 -24.65 -0.99
C GLY A 529 -7.17 -24.62 -0.20
N VAL A 530 -6.93 -23.46 0.41
CA VAL A 530 -5.75 -23.17 1.25
C VAL A 530 -6.21 -22.50 2.54
N LEU A 531 -5.64 -22.94 3.66
CA LEU A 531 -5.73 -22.27 4.95
C LEU A 531 -4.33 -21.82 5.35
N SER A 532 -4.18 -20.58 5.78
CA SER A 532 -2.92 -20.05 6.25
C SER A 532 -3.10 -19.35 7.59
N SER A 533 -2.16 -19.56 8.50
CA SER A 533 -2.09 -18.80 9.75
C SER A 533 -0.69 -18.24 9.94
N ARG A 534 -0.58 -16.94 10.16
CA ARG A 534 0.67 -16.24 10.45
C ARG A 534 0.58 -15.59 11.82
N VAL A 535 1.61 -15.77 12.64
CA VAL A 535 1.81 -15.01 13.87
C VAL A 535 3.09 -14.21 13.73
N PHE A 536 3.10 -12.99 14.29
CA PHE A 536 4.25 -12.11 14.20
C PHE A 536 4.46 -11.34 15.51
N TYR A 537 5.73 -11.01 15.77
CA TYR A 537 6.17 -10.09 16.82
C TYR A 537 7.30 -9.23 16.26
N HIS A 538 7.16 -7.92 16.38
CA HIS A 538 8.16 -6.93 15.96
C HIS A 538 8.61 -6.16 17.19
N ASP A 539 9.89 -6.19 17.47
CA ASP A 539 10.57 -5.35 18.45
C ASP A 539 11.09 -4.11 17.72
N LEU A 540 10.63 -2.93 18.11
CA LEU A 540 10.85 -1.68 17.41
C LEU A 540 11.81 -0.79 18.22
N GLU A 541 12.84 -0.26 17.57
CA GLU A 541 13.75 0.74 18.10
C GLU A 541 13.58 2.06 17.34
N ASP A 542 13.68 3.18 18.04
CA ASP A 542 13.63 4.52 17.43
C ASP A 542 12.32 4.81 16.66
N VAL A 543 11.17 4.38 17.19
CA VAL A 543 9.84 4.58 16.57
C VAL A 543 9.64 6.04 16.19
N ILE A 544 9.18 6.28 14.95
CA ILE A 544 8.95 7.63 14.44
C ILE A 544 7.48 8.04 14.67
N ASP A 545 7.27 9.14 15.42
CA ASP A 545 5.97 9.79 15.61
C ASP A 545 6.17 11.27 15.95
N LYS A 546 5.14 11.99 16.36
CA LYS A 546 5.19 13.42 16.69
C LYS A 546 5.97 13.69 17.97
N VAL A 547 6.88 14.66 17.88
CA VAL A 547 7.67 15.21 19.01
C VAL A 547 7.49 16.73 19.10
N ASP A 548 7.74 17.28 20.28
CA ASP A 548 7.70 18.72 20.53
C ASP A 548 8.99 19.37 20.04
N VAL A 549 8.86 20.26 19.06
CA VAL A 549 9.94 21.12 18.52
C VAL A 549 9.60 22.60 18.71
N SER A 550 8.77 22.91 19.67
CA SER A 550 8.30 24.27 19.98
C SER A 550 9.45 25.23 20.27
N THR A 551 9.26 26.46 19.85
CA THR A 551 10.10 27.59 20.25
C THR A 551 9.49 28.33 21.44
N ARG A 552 10.12 29.40 21.89
CA ARG A 552 9.55 30.25 22.96
C ARG A 552 8.25 30.97 22.56
N THR A 553 7.98 31.07 21.29
CA THR A 553 6.88 31.86 20.73
C THR A 553 5.89 31.05 19.90
N THR A 554 6.23 29.81 19.55
CA THR A 554 5.43 28.99 18.64
C THR A 554 5.37 27.56 19.17
N ILE A 555 4.17 27.02 19.35
CA ILE A 555 3.93 25.60 19.65
C ILE A 555 3.95 24.88 18.31
N GLN A 556 4.79 23.86 18.17
CA GLN A 556 5.02 23.20 16.89
C GLN A 556 5.50 21.76 17.10
N SER A 557 5.00 20.84 16.30
CA SER A 557 5.47 19.45 16.27
C SER A 557 6.24 19.15 14.98
N ALA A 558 7.03 18.08 15.04
CA ALA A 558 7.67 17.46 13.88
C ALA A 558 7.60 15.94 14.02
N ASN A 559 7.86 15.19 12.95
CA ASN A 559 8.17 13.78 13.08
C ASN A 559 9.54 13.63 13.76
N GLY A 560 9.63 12.74 14.73
CA GLY A 560 10.85 12.49 15.51
C GLY A 560 10.86 11.11 16.11
N ASN A 561 12.01 10.69 16.62
CA ASN A 561 12.14 9.39 17.26
C ASN A 561 11.63 9.49 18.70
N ILE A 562 10.65 8.66 19.08
CA ILE A 562 9.97 8.69 20.38
C ILE A 562 10.41 7.57 21.33
N GLY A 563 11.36 6.73 20.91
CA GLY A 563 11.88 5.59 21.68
C GLY A 563 11.41 4.24 21.13
N ASP A 564 11.49 3.23 21.97
CA ASP A 564 11.24 1.85 21.59
C ASP A 564 9.76 1.50 21.70
N GLY A 565 9.33 0.52 20.91
CA GLY A 565 7.96 0.03 20.87
C GLY A 565 7.87 -1.42 20.48
N GLU A 566 6.66 -1.95 20.45
CA GLU A 566 6.40 -3.31 20.00
C GLU A 566 5.11 -3.39 19.18
N ARG A 567 5.04 -4.36 18.27
CA ARG A 567 3.85 -4.71 17.51
C ARG A 567 3.76 -6.22 17.37
N TYR A 568 2.59 -6.79 17.61
CA TYR A 568 2.36 -8.22 17.51
C TYR A 568 0.95 -8.53 17.03
N GLY A 569 0.79 -9.72 16.46
CA GLY A 569 -0.52 -10.11 15.96
C GLY A 569 -0.56 -11.48 15.32
N ALA A 570 -1.74 -11.76 14.74
CA ALA A 570 -2.02 -12.98 14.01
C ALA A 570 -2.90 -12.68 12.79
N ASN A 571 -2.60 -13.35 11.67
CA ASN A 571 -3.43 -13.38 10.48
C ASN A 571 -3.92 -14.80 10.26
N LEU A 572 -5.22 -14.96 10.00
CA LEU A 572 -5.85 -16.22 9.64
C LEU A 572 -6.52 -16.02 8.28
N ASP A 573 -6.07 -16.73 7.29
CA ASP A 573 -6.56 -16.60 5.93
C ASP A 573 -7.08 -17.95 5.41
N ALA A 574 -8.18 -17.92 4.66
CA ALA A 574 -8.76 -19.09 4.03
C ALA A 574 -9.23 -18.75 2.61
N SER A 575 -9.01 -19.69 1.69
CA SER A 575 -9.54 -19.64 0.33
C SER A 575 -10.07 -21.02 0.00
N LEU A 576 -11.38 -21.18 -0.17
CA LEU A 576 -12.06 -22.46 -0.21
C LEU A 576 -12.98 -22.57 -1.43
N ARG A 577 -12.80 -23.61 -2.24
CA ARG A 577 -13.80 -24.07 -3.20
C ARG A 577 -14.85 -24.91 -2.48
N LEU A 578 -16.12 -24.60 -2.69
CA LEU A 578 -17.21 -25.23 -1.96
C LEU A 578 -17.66 -26.58 -2.58
N GLY A 579 -16.76 -27.29 -3.24
CA GLY A 579 -17.03 -28.63 -3.84
C GLY A 579 -17.51 -29.67 -2.83
N PHE A 580 -17.08 -29.57 -1.57
CA PHE A 580 -17.49 -30.46 -0.49
C PHE A 580 -18.99 -30.34 -0.11
N ILE A 581 -19.67 -29.27 -0.52
CA ILE A 581 -21.13 -29.10 -0.42
C ILE A 581 -21.83 -29.21 -1.78
N GLY A 582 -21.14 -29.72 -2.82
CA GLY A 582 -21.69 -29.88 -4.16
C GLY A 582 -21.67 -28.62 -5.03
N ALA A 583 -20.89 -27.58 -4.65
CA ALA A 583 -20.78 -26.30 -5.35
C ALA A 583 -19.32 -25.97 -5.73
N PRO A 584 -18.66 -26.74 -6.59
CA PRO A 584 -17.23 -26.58 -6.91
C PRO A 584 -16.91 -25.27 -7.67
N GLN A 585 -17.90 -24.62 -8.26
CA GLN A 585 -17.75 -23.32 -8.95
C GLN A 585 -17.81 -22.11 -7.99
N MET A 586 -18.10 -22.34 -6.71
CA MET A 586 -18.10 -21.29 -5.70
C MET A 586 -16.75 -21.24 -5.00
N LEU A 587 -16.17 -20.03 -4.94
CA LEU A 587 -14.95 -19.72 -4.20
C LEU A 587 -15.30 -18.76 -3.06
N LEU A 588 -14.96 -19.14 -1.84
CA LEU A 588 -15.05 -18.30 -0.64
C LEU A 588 -13.63 -17.94 -0.18
N THR A 589 -13.37 -16.67 0.02
CA THR A 589 -12.12 -16.18 0.64
C THR A 589 -12.44 -15.45 1.93
N SER A 590 -11.61 -15.63 2.94
CA SER A 590 -11.71 -14.88 4.19
C SER A 590 -10.32 -14.57 4.71
N GLY A 591 -10.17 -13.39 5.33
CA GLY A 591 -8.96 -12.98 6.03
C GLY A 591 -9.35 -12.32 7.34
N LEU A 592 -8.80 -12.80 8.45
CA LEU A 592 -8.91 -12.19 9.77
C LEU A 592 -7.52 -11.74 10.21
N GLN A 593 -7.35 -10.46 10.44
CA GLN A 593 -6.17 -9.87 11.03
C GLN A 593 -6.49 -9.40 12.44
N LEU A 594 -5.66 -9.77 13.38
CA LEU A 594 -5.72 -9.29 14.77
C LEU A 594 -4.35 -8.80 15.14
N GLU A 595 -4.26 -7.56 15.67
CA GLU A 595 -2.98 -6.98 16.07
C GLU A 595 -3.13 -6.04 17.26
N ASP A 596 -2.05 -5.87 17.99
CA ASP A 596 -1.88 -4.81 18.98
C ASP A 596 -0.45 -4.29 18.95
N SER A 597 -0.22 -3.12 19.56
CA SER A 597 1.09 -2.47 19.60
C SER A 597 1.20 -1.60 20.85
N SER A 598 2.43 -1.30 21.26
CA SER A 598 2.71 -0.43 22.39
C SER A 598 3.89 0.47 22.12
N VAL A 599 3.78 1.73 22.51
CA VAL A 599 4.85 2.74 22.54
C VAL A 599 4.53 3.77 23.60
N THR A 600 5.54 4.37 24.24
CA THR A 600 5.33 5.44 25.21
C THR A 600 5.12 6.78 24.51
N ASP A 601 4.01 7.46 24.78
CA ASP A 601 3.70 8.79 24.22
C ASP A 601 4.63 9.86 24.79
N PRO A 602 5.32 10.66 23.93
CA PRO A 602 6.30 11.64 24.42
C PRO A 602 5.66 12.87 25.09
N PHE A 603 4.38 13.18 24.80
CA PHE A 603 3.69 14.32 25.40
C PHE A 603 3.07 14.01 26.75
N LEU A 604 2.49 12.80 26.89
CA LEU A 604 1.70 12.40 28.05
C LEU A 604 2.44 11.42 28.98
N GLY A 605 3.52 10.77 28.49
CA GLY A 605 4.24 9.75 29.25
C GLY A 605 3.42 8.49 29.56
N ILE A 606 2.41 8.17 28.74
CA ILE A 606 1.55 6.99 28.87
C ILE A 606 1.85 5.98 27.76
N ASP A 607 1.62 4.70 28.04
CA ASP A 607 1.70 3.68 27.03
C ASP A 607 0.44 3.71 26.14
N ARG A 608 0.64 3.70 24.84
CA ARG A 608 -0.41 3.70 23.82
C ARG A 608 -0.03 2.85 22.61
N ARG A 609 -1.00 2.55 21.78
CA ARG A 609 -0.71 1.94 20.48
C ARG A 609 0.07 2.90 19.57
N LEU A 610 0.76 2.34 18.60
CA LEU A 610 1.35 3.10 17.50
C LEU A 610 0.31 4.01 16.85
N ARG A 611 0.78 5.10 16.26
CA ARG A 611 -0.08 6.11 15.64
C ARG A 611 -1.09 5.48 14.68
N GLN A 612 -2.38 5.77 14.89
CA GLN A 612 -3.51 5.27 14.09
C GLN A 612 -3.57 3.72 13.95
N ALA A 613 -2.89 2.96 14.78
CA ALA A 613 -2.94 1.51 14.75
C ALA A 613 -4.33 0.99 15.16
N GLY A 614 -4.94 0.18 14.30
CA GLY A 614 -6.17 -0.55 14.58
C GLY A 614 -5.90 -1.82 15.40
N ARG A 615 -6.97 -2.57 15.71
CA ARG A 615 -6.87 -3.89 16.36
C ARG A 615 -7.02 -5.04 15.39
N GLY A 616 -7.30 -4.73 14.13
CA GLY A 616 -7.43 -5.72 13.08
C GLY A 616 -8.56 -5.45 12.10
N SER A 617 -8.78 -6.41 11.22
CA SER A 617 -9.82 -6.37 10.20
C SER A 617 -10.31 -7.76 9.82
N ILE A 618 -11.52 -7.84 9.30
CA ILE A 618 -12.03 -9.02 8.62
C ILE A 618 -12.31 -8.68 7.15
N ARG A 619 -11.88 -9.55 6.26
CA ARG A 619 -12.16 -9.49 4.83
C ARG A 619 -12.90 -10.75 4.42
N LEU A 620 -13.96 -10.61 3.63
CA LEU A 620 -14.73 -11.71 3.08
C LEU A 620 -14.89 -11.48 1.58
N GLY A 621 -14.59 -12.50 0.79
CA GLY A 621 -14.79 -12.49 -0.65
C GLY A 621 -15.60 -13.73 -1.06
N PHE A 622 -16.51 -13.57 -1.98
CA PHE A 622 -17.29 -14.64 -2.57
C PHE A 622 -17.35 -14.47 -4.08
N ARG A 623 -17.16 -15.56 -4.79
CA ARG A 623 -17.32 -15.62 -6.24
C ARG A 623 -18.04 -16.92 -6.62
N HIS A 624 -19.01 -16.82 -7.52
CA HIS A 624 -19.67 -17.94 -8.14
C HIS A 624 -19.55 -17.85 -9.66
N ASP A 625 -18.84 -18.78 -10.26
CA ASP A 625 -18.73 -18.92 -11.70
C ASP A 625 -19.80 -19.90 -12.22
N LEU A 626 -20.53 -19.51 -13.25
CA LEU A 626 -21.54 -20.30 -13.95
C LEU A 626 -21.15 -20.45 -15.43
N PRO A 627 -20.19 -21.33 -15.76
CA PRO A 627 -19.63 -21.45 -17.11
C PRO A 627 -20.68 -21.72 -18.18
N GLU A 628 -21.66 -22.58 -17.89
CA GLU A 628 -22.75 -22.91 -18.83
C GLU A 628 -23.62 -21.70 -19.23
N ARG A 629 -23.56 -20.61 -18.45
CA ARG A 629 -24.33 -19.37 -18.66
C ARG A 629 -23.48 -18.20 -19.04
N ASN A 630 -22.14 -18.38 -19.15
CA ASN A 630 -21.17 -17.31 -19.32
C ASN A 630 -21.36 -16.19 -18.31
N LEU A 631 -21.66 -16.53 -17.06
CA LEU A 631 -22.02 -15.60 -16.01
C LEU A 631 -21.19 -15.89 -14.76
N ASN A 632 -20.68 -14.86 -14.14
CA ASN A 632 -20.15 -14.94 -12.78
C ASN A 632 -20.61 -13.73 -11.95
N TYR A 633 -20.67 -13.89 -10.63
CA TYR A 633 -21.02 -12.84 -9.71
C TYR A 633 -20.37 -13.08 -8.35
N GLY A 634 -20.29 -12.01 -7.59
CA GLY A 634 -19.68 -12.10 -6.26
C GLY A 634 -19.68 -10.79 -5.52
N PHE A 635 -18.99 -10.81 -4.37
CA PHE A 635 -18.79 -9.63 -3.54
C PHE A 635 -17.44 -9.68 -2.84
N ASN A 636 -16.96 -8.50 -2.43
CA ASN A 636 -15.86 -8.30 -1.50
C ASN A 636 -16.35 -7.39 -0.36
N PHE A 637 -16.18 -7.85 0.87
CA PHE A 637 -16.55 -7.13 2.09
C PHE A 637 -15.32 -6.92 2.96
N ASN A 638 -15.16 -5.75 3.55
CA ASN A 638 -14.11 -5.40 4.48
C ASN A 638 -14.70 -4.64 5.68
N HIS A 639 -14.37 -5.10 6.88
CA HIS A 639 -14.72 -4.47 8.15
C HIS A 639 -13.47 -4.33 9.02
N GLY A 640 -13.25 -3.15 9.59
CA GLY A 640 -12.12 -2.87 10.47
C GLY A 640 -12.50 -2.88 11.95
N PHE A 641 -11.76 -3.64 12.77
CA PHE A 641 -11.87 -3.60 14.23
C PHE A 641 -10.98 -2.47 14.77
N TYR A 642 -11.39 -1.22 14.57
CA TYR A 642 -10.46 -0.11 14.77
C TYR A 642 -10.13 0.15 16.24
N GLY A 643 -11.11 0.09 17.14
CA GLY A 643 -10.90 0.18 18.57
C GLY A 643 -10.08 1.41 18.99
N ASN A 644 -10.52 2.62 18.66
CA ASN A 644 -9.84 3.87 18.96
C ASN A 644 -8.46 3.99 18.28
N ARG A 645 -8.43 4.18 16.96
CA ARG A 645 -7.22 4.48 16.19
C ARG A 645 -6.74 5.91 16.46
N LYS A 646 -6.07 6.10 17.59
CA LYS A 646 -5.66 7.43 18.02
C LYS A 646 -4.38 7.89 17.35
N ALA A 647 -4.35 9.16 16.99
CA ALA A 647 -3.15 9.92 16.65
C ALA A 647 -2.98 11.03 17.69
N TYR A 648 -1.80 11.09 18.29
CA TYR A 648 -1.44 12.13 19.23
C TYR A 648 -0.54 13.13 18.54
N ASP A 649 -0.83 14.41 18.73
CA ASP A 649 0.00 15.51 18.27
C ASP A 649 0.15 16.52 19.41
N ILE A 650 0.95 17.56 19.21
CA ILE A 650 1.31 18.51 20.26
C ILE A 650 0.10 19.22 20.87
N ASP A 651 -0.90 19.54 20.06
CA ASP A 651 -2.07 20.34 20.42
C ASP A 651 -3.40 19.63 20.19
N LYS A 652 -3.38 18.35 19.74
CA LYS A 652 -4.60 17.60 19.44
C LYS A 652 -4.46 16.10 19.62
N ILE A 653 -5.58 15.45 19.87
CA ILE A 653 -5.73 13.99 19.86
C ILE A 653 -6.86 13.67 18.89
N GLU A 654 -6.58 12.85 17.89
CA GLU A 654 -7.54 12.43 16.88
C GLU A 654 -7.81 10.94 16.99
N ASN A 655 -9.04 10.53 16.68
CA ASN A 655 -9.45 9.14 16.58
C ASN A 655 -10.14 8.92 15.24
N TYR A 656 -9.70 7.88 14.49
CA TYR A 656 -10.19 7.62 13.14
C TYR A 656 -10.98 6.31 13.08
N ASN A 657 -12.15 6.36 12.47
CA ASN A 657 -12.96 5.19 12.15
C ASN A 657 -13.30 5.19 10.66
N SER A 658 -13.54 4.01 10.10
CA SER A 658 -14.04 3.87 8.74
C SER A 658 -15.14 2.82 8.74
N GLY A 659 -16.23 3.11 8.07
CA GLY A 659 -17.35 2.22 7.92
C GLY A 659 -17.04 1.00 7.04
N ASP A 660 -17.97 0.08 7.00
CA ASP A 660 -17.88 -1.15 6.24
C ASP A 660 -17.84 -0.87 4.75
N GLN A 661 -16.99 -1.61 4.04
CA GLN A 661 -16.86 -1.50 2.60
C GLN A 661 -17.39 -2.77 1.94
N LEU A 662 -18.34 -2.63 1.03
CA LEU A 662 -18.88 -3.72 0.22
C LEU A 662 -18.79 -3.34 -1.27
N THR A 663 -18.18 -4.22 -2.04
CA THR A 663 -18.21 -4.20 -3.50
C THR A 663 -18.95 -5.42 -3.99
N VAL A 664 -19.93 -5.25 -4.88
CA VAL A 664 -20.68 -6.31 -5.52
C VAL A 664 -20.45 -6.25 -7.02
N PHE A 665 -20.32 -7.39 -7.69
CA PHE A 665 -20.13 -7.42 -9.13
C PHE A 665 -20.94 -8.54 -9.80
N VAL A 666 -21.26 -8.30 -11.07
CA VAL A 666 -21.80 -9.29 -12.01
C VAL A 666 -21.03 -9.15 -13.32
N GLU A 667 -20.60 -10.25 -13.88
CA GLU A 667 -19.84 -10.30 -15.13
C GLU A 667 -20.42 -11.36 -16.07
N THR A 668 -20.53 -11.04 -17.35
CA THR A 668 -21.04 -11.95 -18.38
C THR A 668 -20.30 -11.78 -19.69
N ILE A 669 -20.14 -12.86 -20.45
CA ILE A 669 -19.66 -12.82 -21.82
C ILE A 669 -20.87 -12.74 -22.73
N GLY A 670 -20.92 -11.68 -23.53
CA GLY A 670 -22.09 -11.34 -24.32
C GLY A 670 -21.76 -11.21 -25.82
N PHE A 671 -22.33 -10.18 -26.44
CA PHE A 671 -22.20 -9.89 -27.86
C PHE A 671 -20.72 -9.79 -28.28
N ALA A 672 -20.40 -10.41 -29.42
CA ALA A 672 -19.05 -10.44 -30.01
C ALA A 672 -17.95 -11.08 -29.16
N GLY A 673 -18.30 -11.91 -28.16
CA GLY A 673 -17.33 -12.51 -27.25
C GLY A 673 -16.72 -11.51 -26.23
N LEU A 674 -17.34 -10.33 -26.10
CA LEU A 674 -16.85 -9.34 -25.16
C LEU A 674 -17.34 -9.64 -23.73
N THR A 675 -16.51 -9.36 -22.75
CA THR A 675 -16.86 -9.44 -21.33
C THR A 675 -17.44 -8.14 -20.85
N TYR A 676 -18.65 -8.21 -20.29
CA TYR A 676 -19.37 -7.07 -19.68
C TYR A 676 -19.38 -7.26 -18.17
N ARG A 677 -18.78 -6.34 -17.43
CA ARG A 677 -18.74 -6.34 -15.99
C ARG A 677 -19.40 -5.12 -15.40
N PHE A 678 -20.37 -5.36 -14.53
CA PHE A 678 -21.02 -4.32 -13.73
C PHE A 678 -20.55 -4.45 -12.28
N GLU A 679 -20.17 -3.33 -11.67
CA GLU A 679 -19.72 -3.25 -10.27
C GLU A 679 -20.47 -2.16 -9.52
N SER A 680 -20.81 -2.44 -8.25
CA SER A 680 -21.25 -1.45 -7.27
C SER A 680 -20.21 -1.40 -6.15
N MET A 681 -19.53 -0.28 -6.00
CA MET A 681 -18.51 -0.06 -4.98
C MET A 681 -19.07 0.83 -3.87
N ASN A 682 -18.57 0.67 -2.65
CA ASN A 682 -19.08 1.32 -1.45
C ASN A 682 -20.60 1.15 -1.28
N THR A 683 -21.12 -0.04 -1.58
CA THR A 683 -22.57 -0.36 -1.62
C THR A 683 -23.25 -0.17 -0.26
N LEU A 684 -22.51 -0.20 0.85
CA LEU A 684 -23.00 0.05 2.20
C LEU A 684 -22.87 1.52 2.64
N GLU A 685 -22.39 2.39 1.75
CA GLU A 685 -22.18 3.81 2.03
C GLU A 685 -21.35 4.06 3.32
N GLY A 686 -20.28 3.27 3.47
CA GLY A 686 -19.43 3.35 4.65
C GLY A 686 -18.80 4.72 4.83
N GLU A 687 -19.07 5.35 5.95
CA GLU A 687 -18.54 6.67 6.30
C GLU A 687 -17.10 6.57 6.84
N ARG A 688 -16.36 7.65 6.67
CA ARG A 688 -15.07 7.88 7.34
C ARG A 688 -15.26 8.97 8.38
N CYS A 689 -15.05 8.61 9.64
CA CYS A 689 -15.24 9.52 10.76
C CYS A 689 -13.93 9.83 11.48
N ARG A 690 -13.83 11.03 12.01
CA ARG A 690 -12.73 11.52 12.84
C ARG A 690 -13.30 12.26 14.03
N ASP A 691 -12.96 11.82 15.25
CA ASP A 691 -13.16 12.60 16.48
C ASP A 691 -11.86 13.35 16.77
N ARG A 692 -11.91 14.62 17.14
CA ARG A 692 -10.73 15.43 17.46
C ARG A 692 -10.96 16.22 18.75
N TYR A 693 -9.95 16.17 19.63
CA TYR A 693 -9.85 16.98 20.83
C TYR A 693 -8.73 17.99 20.63
N ARG A 694 -9.05 19.28 20.64
CA ARG A 694 -8.11 20.39 20.40
C ARG A 694 -7.79 21.11 21.71
N TYR A 695 -6.51 21.42 21.86
CA TYR A 695 -5.97 22.11 23.02
C TYR A 695 -5.32 23.44 22.61
N VAL A 696 -5.48 24.48 23.42
CA VAL A 696 -4.92 25.81 23.20
C VAL A 696 -4.11 26.28 24.39
N GLY A 697 -3.16 27.18 24.15
CA GLY A 697 -2.33 27.79 25.19
C GLY A 697 -1.26 26.87 25.79
N GLY A 698 -1.05 25.72 25.20
CA GLY A 698 -0.05 24.72 25.61
C GLY A 698 -0.15 23.46 24.77
N THR A 699 0.58 22.42 25.16
CA THR A 699 0.52 21.08 24.54
C THR A 699 -0.71 20.33 25.07
N ILE A 700 -1.00 19.15 24.52
CA ILE A 700 -2.06 18.24 25.03
C ILE A 700 -1.91 17.91 26.54
N ALA A 701 -0.68 18.03 27.07
CA ALA A 701 -0.40 17.82 28.50
C ALA A 701 -0.60 19.09 29.37
N THR A 702 -0.41 20.27 28.81
CA THR A 702 -0.35 21.53 29.56
C THR A 702 -1.39 22.56 29.14
N GLY A 703 -1.95 22.41 27.94
CA GLY A 703 -2.97 23.28 27.35
C GLY A 703 -4.35 23.08 27.95
N THR A 704 -5.25 23.94 27.53
CA THR A 704 -6.67 23.86 27.89
C THR A 704 -7.44 23.29 26.72
N LEU A 705 -8.30 22.31 26.94
CA LEU A 705 -9.22 21.80 25.92
C LEU A 705 -10.08 22.97 25.40
N ALA A 706 -10.02 23.21 24.10
CA ALA A 706 -10.74 24.29 23.43
C ALA A 706 -12.06 23.81 22.84
N GLU A 707 -12.02 22.67 22.15
CA GLU A 707 -13.18 22.10 21.48
C GLU A 707 -13.05 20.59 21.29
N ILE A 708 -14.18 19.96 21.03
CA ILE A 708 -14.30 18.55 20.66
C ILE A 708 -15.08 18.51 19.35
N GLU A 709 -14.48 17.96 18.32
CA GLU A 709 -15.05 17.85 16.98
C GLU A 709 -15.40 16.40 16.68
N ASP A 710 -16.52 16.19 15.97
CA ASP A 710 -16.95 14.92 15.38
C ASP A 710 -17.23 15.20 13.89
N SER A 711 -16.40 14.63 13.01
CA SER A 711 -16.45 14.85 11.57
C SER A 711 -16.58 13.52 10.85
N CYS A 712 -17.66 13.37 10.07
CA CYS A 712 -17.88 12.19 9.23
C CYS A 712 -18.02 12.62 7.76
N SER A 713 -17.53 11.80 6.85
CA SER A 713 -17.66 12.02 5.40
C SER A 713 -18.00 10.73 4.66
N ASN A 714 -18.79 10.86 3.60
CA ASN A 714 -19.17 9.77 2.71
C ASN A 714 -18.79 10.10 1.26
N THR A 715 -18.38 9.09 0.51
CA THR A 715 -18.12 9.18 -0.94
C THR A 715 -19.29 8.64 -1.77
N GLY A 716 -20.35 8.11 -1.11
CA GLY A 716 -21.51 7.50 -1.74
C GLY A 716 -21.21 6.23 -2.51
N ILE A 717 -22.22 5.73 -3.20
CA ILE A 717 -22.11 4.52 -4.05
C ILE A 717 -21.52 4.91 -5.41
N LYS A 718 -20.51 4.14 -5.86
CA LYS A 718 -19.98 4.22 -7.22
C LYS A 718 -20.43 3.00 -8.03
N LEU A 719 -21.01 3.22 -9.21
CA LEU A 719 -21.39 2.19 -10.17
C LEU A 719 -20.43 2.23 -11.35
N ALA A 720 -19.88 1.07 -11.75
CA ALA A 720 -18.97 0.96 -12.88
C ALA A 720 -19.50 -0.05 -13.91
N LEU A 721 -19.41 0.28 -15.18
CA LEU A 721 -19.59 -0.64 -16.29
C LEU A 721 -18.27 -0.74 -17.06
N LYS A 722 -17.76 -1.97 -17.21
CA LYS A 722 -16.53 -2.29 -17.95
C LYS A 722 -16.86 -3.22 -19.09
N ILE A 723 -16.33 -2.93 -20.26
CA ILE A 723 -16.46 -3.75 -21.47
C ILE A 723 -15.05 -4.04 -21.97
N ARG A 724 -14.69 -5.31 -22.08
CA ARG A 724 -13.33 -5.75 -22.40
C ARG A 724 -13.30 -6.91 -23.36
N GLY A 725 -12.24 -6.98 -24.17
CA GLY A 725 -12.04 -8.04 -25.14
C GLY A 725 -10.58 -8.20 -25.57
N THR A 726 -10.24 -9.39 -26.03
CA THR A 726 -8.94 -9.74 -26.60
C THR A 726 -9.07 -10.10 -28.07
N PHE A 727 -8.11 -9.65 -28.90
CA PHE A 727 -8.13 -9.76 -30.35
C PHE A 727 -6.82 -10.32 -30.89
#